data_1e138f38a1633b6892d94f31ad424f27
#
_entry.id   1e138f38a1633b6892d94f31ad424f27
#
_cell.length_a   1.000
_cell.length_b   1.000
_cell.length_c   1.000
_cell.angle_alpha   90.00
_cell.angle_beta   90.00
_cell.angle_gamma   90.00
#
_symmetry.space_group_name_H-M   'P 1'
#
loop_
_entity.id
_entity.type
_entity.pdbx_description
1 polymer ?
#
loop_
_entity_poly.entity_id
_entity_poly.type
_entity_poly.pdbx_seq_one_letter_code
_entity_poly.pdbx_strand_id
1 'polypeptide(L)'
;MGLLVPLFAFGVALIGIPYFVHRIRRPERETVRFSSLMFVPDVKREVIERRRVQHVVLMLLRMAVLVALALAFARPFREMLLNAEAAASGTTDHVIAMDVSLSMGYDGVWERAKTGAKAVLETVEPGDRVGFVRFAQQAVVDVSLSSDVADVRRAIEIADVTWGHTDYAAALQVVEHVFAADTAQVKRVVHVISDFQASGMPLSDMGWRLPGAIALQVVDVGANAVSNASVDALAVRAVKDDVLRVRARVRNWSGPGALAAQLVVDEEVIETRDVMVLPGNATQVAFSVPLENGINGYVALAGGDGLQRDDRRFFAWLAKPQHPIAVLNTSESSRFMLKAAVPEGADWRLIWSGELMGSVVIAEDVTSVSEFADYVKEGGALFLPLRRDADIQSVNALLARANIRISRVEDAGYATLAWVDLEHPIFRPFRGARFNDFSSVRYENYHIITADSSAAVLAKYDDLMPAIVEGRIGEGRILVWAGGMGFDRSNLARTPRFVPLLHETLRYLSGDREIETDYQVGDAISASDAVERVMGPEGSNSVVGDARIFQVPGVYQWGMQVASVNAADRESDLARITPAEFEIRLCDAPVLFQRDGKPSADLSIVYEYGRWILGFLLALLLIEHFYAAYLSAREVRT
;
A
#
# COMPACT_ATOMS: atom_id res chain seq x y z
N MET A 1 27.97 29.14 -15.29
CA MET A 1 27.53 29.16 -13.89
C MET A 1 26.44 30.21 -13.75
N GLY A 2 25.30 29.83 -13.25
CA GLY A 2 24.15 30.70 -12.98
C GLY A 2 23.80 30.73 -11.51
N LEU A 3 22.85 31.55 -11.12
CA LEU A 3 22.25 31.59 -9.79
C LEU A 3 20.75 31.30 -9.93
N LEU A 4 20.23 30.29 -9.22
CA LEU A 4 18.79 29.97 -9.24
C LEU A 4 17.95 31.09 -8.60
N VAL A 5 18.51 31.77 -7.58
CA VAL A 5 17.82 32.85 -6.90
C VAL A 5 18.78 34.05 -6.79
N PRO A 6 18.97 34.85 -7.89
CA PRO A 6 19.96 35.92 -7.96
C PRO A 6 19.73 37.01 -6.93
N LEU A 7 18.50 37.17 -6.42
CA LEU A 7 18.16 38.15 -5.40
C LEU A 7 19.03 38.03 -4.14
N PHE A 8 19.35 36.78 -3.72
CA PHE A 8 20.18 36.56 -2.54
C PHE A 8 21.65 36.91 -2.72
N ALA A 9 22.14 37.08 -3.96
CA ALA A 9 23.48 37.59 -4.21
C ALA A 9 23.67 39.03 -3.67
N PHE A 10 22.60 39.81 -3.60
CA PHE A 10 22.64 41.15 -2.96
C PHE A 10 22.91 41.08 -1.45
N GLY A 11 22.72 39.89 -0.81
CA GLY A 11 23.11 39.64 0.57
C GLY A 11 24.62 39.84 0.83
N VAL A 12 25.45 39.78 -0.22
CA VAL A 12 26.89 40.09 -0.14
C VAL A 12 27.13 41.56 0.32
N ALA A 13 26.18 42.47 0.10
CA ALA A 13 26.29 43.85 0.61
C ALA A 13 26.31 43.92 2.15
N LEU A 14 25.79 42.86 2.85
CA LEU A 14 25.81 42.76 4.31
C LEU A 14 27.24 42.56 4.86
N ILE A 15 28.23 42.31 4.02
CA ILE A 15 29.66 42.25 4.40
C ILE A 15 30.12 43.51 5.11
N GLY A 16 29.53 44.66 4.79
CA GLY A 16 29.82 45.92 5.46
C GLY A 16 29.52 45.94 6.97
N ILE A 17 28.57 45.11 7.45
CA ILE A 17 28.11 45.13 8.83
C ILE A 17 29.25 44.77 9.82
N PRO A 18 30.00 43.67 9.68
CA PRO A 18 31.11 43.36 10.57
C PRO A 18 32.17 44.45 10.61
N TYR A 19 32.45 45.11 9.47
CA TYR A 19 33.38 46.21 9.39
C TYR A 19 32.89 47.39 10.19
N PHE A 20 31.65 47.82 10.02
CA PHE A 20 31.08 48.94 10.78
C PHE A 20 30.97 48.65 12.28
N VAL A 21 30.53 47.42 12.66
CA VAL A 21 30.43 46.99 14.06
C VAL A 21 31.79 47.02 14.74
N HIS A 22 32.88 46.57 14.08
CA HIS A 22 34.22 46.63 14.63
C HIS A 22 34.75 48.05 14.77
N ARG A 23 34.25 49.00 13.96
CA ARG A 23 34.65 50.42 14.01
C ARG A 23 33.88 51.24 15.05
N ILE A 24 32.68 50.80 15.45
CA ILE A 24 31.75 51.54 16.34
C ILE A 24 31.81 51.06 17.80
N ARG A 25 32.74 50.21 18.21
CA ARG A 25 32.84 49.76 19.60
C ARG A 25 32.97 50.98 20.53
N ARG A 26 31.98 51.17 21.39
CA ARG A 26 32.02 52.17 22.51
C ARG A 26 33.01 51.63 23.53
N PRO A 27 33.97 52.44 24.03
CA PRO A 27 34.81 52.06 25.14
C PRO A 27 33.93 51.89 26.40
N GLU A 28 34.05 50.76 27.09
CA GLU A 28 33.52 50.60 28.43
C GLU A 28 34.22 51.66 29.30
N ARG A 29 33.43 52.58 29.85
CA ARG A 29 33.90 53.56 30.81
C ARG A 29 33.76 52.93 32.19
N GLU A 30 34.87 52.46 32.74
CA GLU A 30 34.93 52.17 34.16
C GLU A 30 34.67 53.48 34.91
N THR A 31 33.55 53.61 35.58
CA THR A 31 33.23 54.70 36.46
C THR A 31 33.83 54.44 37.84
N VAL A 32 35.00 55.05 38.10
CA VAL A 32 35.58 55.08 39.42
C VAL A 32 34.88 56.19 40.21
N ARG A 33 34.28 55.89 41.36
CA ARG A 33 33.68 56.89 42.24
C ARG A 33 34.77 57.62 42.99
N PHE A 34 35.01 58.87 42.67
CA PHE A 34 35.90 59.76 43.37
C PHE A 34 35.12 60.63 44.37
N SER A 35 35.65 60.80 45.56
CA SER A 35 35.03 61.54 46.65
C SER A 35 35.18 63.09 46.51
N SER A 36 36.11 63.64 45.72
CA SER A 36 36.22 65.07 45.45
C SER A 36 36.91 65.33 44.13
N LEU A 37 36.39 66.30 43.34
CA LEU A 37 36.91 66.69 42.04
C LEU A 37 37.89 67.89 42.13
N MET A 38 38.23 68.35 43.35
CA MET A 38 38.96 69.62 43.57
C MET A 38 40.41 69.63 43.10
N PHE A 39 40.99 68.44 42.82
CA PHE A 39 42.41 68.31 42.40
C PHE A 39 42.58 67.65 41.02
N VAL A 40 41.55 67.52 40.18
CA VAL A 40 41.63 66.95 38.85
C VAL A 40 41.94 68.10 37.88
N PRO A 41 43.17 68.15 37.29
CA PRO A 41 43.46 69.19 36.29
C PRO A 41 42.64 68.93 35.03
N ASP A 42 42.24 70.04 34.37
CA ASP A 42 41.51 70.03 33.08
C ASP A 42 42.27 69.25 32.04
N VAL A 43 41.81 68.04 31.77
CA VAL A 43 42.38 67.19 30.69
C VAL A 43 41.81 67.66 29.38
N LYS A 44 42.66 68.17 28.49
CA LYS A 44 42.34 68.54 27.13
C LYS A 44 41.68 67.32 26.42
N ARG A 45 40.51 67.52 25.84
CA ARG A 45 39.85 66.54 24.97
C ARG A 45 40.75 66.21 23.81
N GLU A 46 41.52 65.15 23.93
CA GLU A 46 42.25 64.61 22.78
C GLU A 46 41.37 63.69 21.93
N VAL A 47 41.21 64.17 20.70
CA VAL A 47 41.36 63.50 19.44
C VAL A 47 40.88 62.06 19.39
N ILE A 48 39.93 61.84 18.53
CA ILE A 48 39.54 60.55 18.02
C ILE A 48 40.75 59.84 17.38
N GLU A 49 41.51 59.07 18.17
CA GLU A 49 42.48 58.13 17.59
C GLU A 49 41.75 57.11 16.72
N ARG A 50 42.13 57.08 15.44
CA ARG A 50 41.78 55.96 14.54
C ARG A 50 42.45 54.71 15.07
N ARG A 51 41.73 53.97 15.97
CA ARG A 51 42.22 52.67 16.47
C ARG A 51 42.30 51.70 15.32
N ARG A 52 43.43 51.05 15.15
CA ARG A 52 43.65 49.90 14.26
C ARG A 52 42.64 48.81 14.64
N VAL A 53 42.03 48.18 13.61
CA VAL A 53 41.08 47.09 13.78
C VAL A 53 41.78 45.96 14.55
N GLN A 54 41.40 45.74 15.82
CA GLN A 54 41.82 44.61 16.63
C GLN A 54 41.09 43.39 16.13
N HIS A 55 41.74 42.24 16.01
CA HIS A 55 41.14 40.97 15.57
C HIS A 55 40.66 40.96 14.09
N VAL A 56 41.50 41.43 13.17
CA VAL A 56 41.21 41.42 11.72
C VAL A 56 40.81 40.05 11.22
N VAL A 57 41.41 38.98 11.73
CA VAL A 57 41.11 37.59 11.36
C VAL A 57 39.66 37.24 11.73
N LEU A 58 39.18 37.59 12.92
CA LEU A 58 37.79 37.32 13.36
C LEU A 58 36.79 38.13 12.48
N MET A 59 37.11 39.35 12.13
CA MET A 59 36.30 40.16 11.21
C MET A 59 36.22 39.52 9.83
N LEU A 60 37.34 39.07 9.28
CA LEU A 60 37.38 38.36 7.98
C LEU A 60 36.59 37.05 8.00
N LEU A 61 36.66 36.27 9.08
CA LEU A 61 35.86 35.05 9.24
C LEU A 61 34.35 35.36 9.22
N ARG A 62 33.92 36.39 9.95
CA ARG A 62 32.50 36.81 9.95
C ARG A 62 32.03 37.33 8.58
N MET A 63 32.86 38.03 7.86
CA MET A 63 32.57 38.42 6.49
C MET A 63 32.47 37.21 5.57
N ALA A 64 33.36 36.23 5.70
CA ALA A 64 33.32 34.99 4.93
C ALA A 64 32.05 34.15 5.22
N VAL A 65 31.60 34.09 6.47
CA VAL A 65 30.33 33.44 6.88
C VAL A 65 29.14 34.10 6.16
N LEU A 66 29.07 35.47 6.12
CA LEU A 66 27.98 36.19 5.44
C LEU A 66 27.99 35.95 3.93
N VAL A 67 29.18 35.90 3.30
CA VAL A 67 29.32 35.57 1.87
C VAL A 67 28.84 34.12 1.61
N ALA A 68 29.31 33.15 2.42
CA ALA A 68 28.92 31.76 2.25
C ALA A 68 27.40 31.60 2.44
N LEU A 69 26.81 32.31 3.39
CA LEU A 69 25.36 32.31 3.62
C LEU A 69 24.59 32.87 2.42
N ALA A 70 25.02 34.01 1.90
CA ALA A 70 24.41 34.62 0.72
C ALA A 70 24.51 33.69 -0.50
N LEU A 71 25.64 33.05 -0.71
CA LEU A 71 25.85 32.08 -1.79
C LEU A 71 25.02 30.81 -1.60
N ALA A 72 24.87 30.33 -0.37
CA ALA A 72 24.03 29.16 -0.08
C ALA A 72 22.57 29.39 -0.49
N PHE A 73 22.01 30.58 -0.18
CA PHE A 73 20.65 30.94 -0.58
C PHE A 73 20.53 31.34 -2.05
N ALA A 74 21.59 31.86 -2.66
CA ALA A 74 21.60 32.16 -4.09
C ALA A 74 21.63 30.93 -4.97
N ARG A 75 21.93 29.74 -4.39
CA ARG A 75 21.94 28.42 -5.05
C ARG A 75 22.70 28.46 -6.38
N PRO A 76 24.04 28.66 -6.35
CA PRO A 76 24.84 28.66 -7.58
C PRO A 76 24.77 27.28 -8.23
N PHE A 77 24.58 27.28 -9.54
CA PHE A 77 24.54 26.08 -10.37
C PHE A 77 25.49 26.22 -11.58
N ARG A 78 25.89 25.06 -12.07
CA ARG A 78 26.61 24.96 -13.33
C ARG A 78 25.81 24.03 -14.25
N GLU A 79 25.46 24.55 -15.41
CA GLU A 79 25.01 23.72 -16.51
C GLU A 79 26.20 22.97 -17.09
N MET A 80 26.13 21.66 -17.06
CA MET A 80 27.12 20.79 -17.67
C MET A 80 26.43 20.06 -18.82
N LEU A 81 26.83 20.37 -20.05
CA LEU A 81 26.36 19.62 -21.21
C LEU A 81 26.86 18.19 -21.06
N LEU A 82 25.94 17.21 -20.96
CA LEU A 82 26.28 15.78 -20.87
C LEU A 82 27.15 15.29 -22.04
N ASN A 83 27.22 16.07 -23.10
CA ASN A 83 27.90 15.72 -24.33
C ASN A 83 29.41 15.97 -24.35
N ALA A 84 30.00 16.61 -23.34
CA ALA A 84 31.42 17.02 -23.42
C ALA A 84 32.42 15.90 -23.15
N GLU A 85 32.10 14.89 -22.33
CA GLU A 85 33.02 13.77 -22.03
C GLU A 85 32.63 12.45 -22.71
N ALA A 86 31.35 12.26 -23.06
CA ALA A 86 30.86 11.06 -23.75
C ALA A 86 31.02 11.12 -25.29
N ALA A 87 31.44 12.24 -25.83
CA ALA A 87 31.74 12.41 -27.27
C ALA A 87 32.91 11.54 -27.77
N ALA A 88 33.57 10.80 -26.88
CA ALA A 88 34.70 9.92 -27.27
C ALA A 88 34.28 8.50 -27.71
N SER A 89 33.06 8.03 -27.44
CA SER A 89 32.64 6.65 -27.76
C SER A 89 31.56 6.53 -28.84
N GLY A 90 31.07 7.59 -29.41
CA GLY A 90 30.34 7.62 -30.69
C GLY A 90 28.96 6.93 -30.74
N THR A 91 28.55 6.14 -29.74
CA THR A 91 27.24 5.43 -29.77
C THR A 91 26.52 5.51 -28.43
N THR A 92 25.19 5.65 -28.47
CA THR A 92 24.32 5.72 -27.29
C THR A 92 23.28 4.59 -27.33
N ASP A 93 23.02 4.00 -26.18
CA ASP A 93 21.89 3.08 -25.98
C ASP A 93 20.72 3.84 -25.38
N HIS A 94 19.59 3.83 -26.08
CA HIS A 94 18.35 4.45 -25.63
C HIS A 94 17.35 3.38 -25.24
N VAL A 95 16.65 3.55 -24.11
CA VAL A 95 15.46 2.78 -23.78
C VAL A 95 14.28 3.74 -23.59
N ILE A 96 13.23 3.54 -24.38
CA ILE A 96 11.97 4.25 -24.22
C ILE A 96 11.10 3.41 -23.28
N ALA A 97 10.87 3.91 -22.06
CA ALA A 97 9.94 3.34 -21.10
C ALA A 97 8.63 4.14 -21.15
N MET A 98 7.60 3.54 -21.72
CA MET A 98 6.31 4.18 -21.94
C MET A 98 5.26 3.64 -21.00
N ASP A 99 4.67 4.54 -20.23
CA ASP A 99 3.56 4.25 -19.33
C ASP A 99 2.31 3.89 -20.14
N VAL A 100 1.71 2.75 -19.80
CA VAL A 100 0.48 2.24 -20.38
C VAL A 100 -0.59 1.98 -19.30
N SER A 101 -0.45 2.61 -18.14
CA SER A 101 -1.41 2.49 -17.03
C SER A 101 -2.76 3.10 -17.36
N LEU A 102 -3.75 2.84 -16.47
CA LEU A 102 -5.12 3.32 -16.62
C LEU A 102 -5.20 4.83 -16.80
N SER A 103 -4.44 5.59 -16.03
CA SER A 103 -4.42 7.06 -16.02
C SER A 103 -4.02 7.67 -17.35
N MET A 104 -3.17 6.96 -18.11
CA MET A 104 -2.79 7.38 -19.46
C MET A 104 -3.98 7.46 -20.43
N GLY A 105 -5.13 6.86 -20.04
CA GLY A 105 -6.39 6.97 -20.76
C GLY A 105 -7.14 8.29 -20.55
N TYR A 106 -6.63 9.21 -19.72
CA TYR A 106 -7.18 10.55 -19.57
C TYR A 106 -7.13 11.33 -20.90
N ASP A 107 -8.13 12.15 -21.15
CA ASP A 107 -8.32 12.86 -22.41
C ASP A 107 -7.04 13.49 -22.99
N GLY A 108 -6.62 12.99 -24.14
CA GLY A 108 -5.47 13.46 -24.91
C GLY A 108 -4.08 13.11 -24.34
N VAL A 109 -3.99 12.46 -23.16
CA VAL A 109 -2.70 12.03 -22.57
C VAL A 109 -2.04 10.98 -23.44
N TRP A 110 -2.78 9.98 -23.85
CA TRP A 110 -2.27 8.88 -24.67
C TRP A 110 -1.68 9.33 -26.02
N GLU A 111 -2.36 10.23 -26.70
CA GLU A 111 -1.87 10.79 -27.98
C GLU A 111 -0.60 11.62 -27.78
N ARG A 112 -0.50 12.37 -26.69
CA ARG A 112 0.74 13.06 -26.33
C ARG A 112 1.87 12.10 -26.03
N ALA A 113 1.58 10.98 -25.36
CA ALA A 113 2.57 9.94 -25.05
C ALA A 113 3.14 9.31 -26.33
N LYS A 114 2.28 8.91 -27.28
CA LYS A 114 2.72 8.40 -28.59
C LYS A 114 3.53 9.45 -29.36
N THR A 115 3.11 10.70 -29.32
CA THR A 115 3.84 11.81 -29.96
C THR A 115 5.21 12.03 -29.33
N GLY A 116 5.29 12.03 -27.99
CA GLY A 116 6.54 12.14 -27.24
C GLY A 116 7.50 10.99 -27.53
N ALA A 117 6.98 9.75 -27.56
CA ALA A 117 7.79 8.57 -27.90
C ALA A 117 8.37 8.64 -29.33
N LYS A 118 7.57 9.07 -30.31
CA LYS A 118 8.03 9.27 -31.69
C LYS A 118 9.06 10.40 -31.77
N ALA A 119 8.89 11.48 -31.04
CA ALA A 119 9.86 12.58 -30.99
C ALA A 119 11.20 12.12 -30.39
N VAL A 120 11.19 11.24 -29.39
CA VAL A 120 12.44 10.63 -28.89
C VAL A 120 13.13 9.83 -29.98
N LEU A 121 12.40 9.04 -30.80
CA LEU A 121 12.99 8.30 -31.91
C LEU A 121 13.66 9.19 -32.97
N GLU A 122 13.20 10.42 -33.12
CA GLU A 122 13.81 11.40 -34.06
C GLU A 122 15.16 11.93 -33.55
N THR A 123 15.47 11.77 -32.27
CA THR A 123 16.76 12.17 -31.66
C THR A 123 17.82 11.07 -31.72
N VAL A 124 17.46 9.86 -32.12
CA VAL A 124 18.39 8.71 -32.23
C VAL A 124 19.27 8.86 -33.46
N GLU A 125 20.59 8.87 -33.24
CA GLU A 125 21.58 9.07 -34.31
C GLU A 125 21.95 7.74 -34.99
N PRO A 126 22.45 7.76 -36.25
CA PRO A 126 22.95 6.57 -36.91
C PRO A 126 24.09 5.92 -36.12
N GLY A 127 23.90 4.66 -35.72
CA GLY A 127 24.84 3.89 -34.89
C GLY A 127 24.36 3.70 -33.45
N ASP A 128 23.37 4.46 -32.98
CA ASP A 128 22.74 4.23 -31.70
C ASP A 128 21.82 3.01 -31.73
N ARG A 129 21.54 2.45 -30.56
CA ARG A 129 20.56 1.38 -30.38
C ARG A 129 19.40 1.88 -29.54
N VAL A 130 18.20 1.41 -29.86
CA VAL A 130 16.99 1.77 -29.12
C VAL A 130 16.21 0.52 -28.74
N GLY A 131 15.72 0.49 -27.49
CA GLY A 131 14.80 -0.52 -26.96
C GLY A 131 13.50 0.11 -26.55
N PHE A 132 12.44 -0.71 -26.41
CA PHE A 132 11.12 -0.26 -26.00
C PHE A 132 10.57 -1.14 -24.89
N VAL A 133 10.16 -0.49 -23.79
CA VAL A 133 9.58 -1.10 -22.61
C VAL A 133 8.23 -0.44 -22.34
N ARG A 134 7.16 -1.23 -22.30
CA ARG A 134 5.87 -0.79 -21.78
C ARG A 134 5.79 -1.09 -20.29
N PHE A 135 5.22 -0.20 -19.53
CA PHE A 135 5.00 -0.46 -18.11
C PHE A 135 3.65 0.04 -17.59
N ALA A 136 3.10 -0.70 -16.66
CA ALA A 136 2.03 -0.36 -15.74
C ALA A 136 2.43 -0.97 -14.39
N GLN A 137 1.63 -1.85 -13.78
CA GLN A 137 2.03 -2.60 -12.58
C GLN A 137 3.16 -3.63 -12.85
N GLN A 138 3.34 -4.01 -14.09
CA GLN A 138 4.46 -4.83 -14.57
C GLN A 138 5.08 -4.14 -15.77
N ALA A 139 6.38 -4.29 -15.92
CA ALA A 139 7.10 -3.80 -17.08
C ALA A 139 7.43 -4.95 -18.04
N VAL A 140 7.21 -4.72 -19.33
CA VAL A 140 7.41 -5.70 -20.40
C VAL A 140 8.34 -5.12 -21.45
N VAL A 141 9.39 -5.86 -21.80
CA VAL A 141 10.29 -5.51 -22.89
C VAL A 141 9.67 -5.98 -24.20
N ASP A 142 9.14 -5.06 -24.99
CA ASP A 142 8.58 -5.38 -26.31
C ASP A 142 9.66 -5.44 -27.39
N VAL A 143 10.66 -4.55 -27.31
CA VAL A 143 11.80 -4.53 -28.21
C VAL A 143 13.08 -4.40 -27.39
N SER A 144 13.96 -5.38 -27.46
CA SER A 144 15.32 -5.31 -26.90
C SER A 144 16.16 -4.28 -27.64
N LEU A 145 17.31 -3.87 -27.06
CA LEU A 145 18.23 -2.93 -27.71
C LEU A 145 18.59 -3.38 -29.14
N SER A 146 18.21 -2.59 -30.13
CA SER A 146 18.39 -2.83 -31.55
C SER A 146 18.75 -1.55 -32.29
N SER A 147 19.50 -1.64 -33.36
CA SER A 147 19.74 -0.53 -34.30
C SER A 147 18.57 -0.31 -35.26
N ASP A 148 17.56 -1.21 -35.26
CA ASP A 148 16.37 -1.07 -36.09
C ASP A 148 15.29 -0.25 -35.38
N VAL A 149 15.25 1.05 -35.68
CA VAL A 149 14.26 1.98 -35.17
C VAL A 149 12.84 1.69 -35.62
N ALA A 150 12.68 0.94 -36.75
CA ALA A 150 11.37 0.66 -37.33
C ALA A 150 10.55 -0.30 -36.43
N ASP A 151 11.21 -1.26 -35.76
CA ASP A 151 10.54 -2.18 -34.86
C ASP A 151 10.03 -1.45 -33.63
N VAL A 152 10.81 -0.53 -33.05
CA VAL A 152 10.37 0.30 -31.93
C VAL A 152 9.22 1.22 -32.33
N ARG A 153 9.28 1.83 -33.50
CA ARG A 153 8.18 2.67 -34.03
C ARG A 153 6.88 1.87 -34.15
N ARG A 154 6.95 0.64 -34.66
CA ARG A 154 5.81 -0.27 -34.78
C ARG A 154 5.27 -0.65 -33.41
N ALA A 155 6.14 -0.95 -32.44
CA ALA A 155 5.74 -1.28 -31.07
C ALA A 155 5.00 -0.11 -30.40
N ILE A 156 5.47 1.13 -30.57
CA ILE A 156 4.78 2.33 -30.07
C ILE A 156 3.39 2.50 -30.71
N GLU A 157 3.24 2.19 -32.00
CA GLU A 157 1.96 2.32 -32.70
C GLU A 157 0.93 1.31 -32.21
N ILE A 158 1.35 0.06 -31.98
CA ILE A 158 0.51 -1.04 -31.51
C ILE A 158 0.18 -0.91 -30.02
N ALA A 159 1.04 -0.25 -29.23
CA ALA A 159 0.82 -0.06 -27.81
C ALA A 159 -0.52 0.61 -27.52
N ASP A 160 -1.21 0.13 -26.50
CA ASP A 160 -2.49 0.69 -26.01
C ASP A 160 -2.50 0.78 -24.50
N VAL A 161 -3.37 1.64 -23.97
CA VAL A 161 -3.59 1.85 -22.55
C VAL A 161 -4.19 0.59 -21.94
N THR A 162 -3.61 0.12 -20.86
CA THR A 162 -4.08 -1.03 -20.09
C THR A 162 -5.03 -0.60 -18.95
N TRP A 163 -5.44 -1.56 -18.14
CA TRP A 163 -6.20 -1.33 -16.91
C TRP A 163 -5.34 -1.43 -15.66
N GLY A 164 -4.03 -1.63 -15.82
CA GLY A 164 -3.08 -1.74 -14.73
C GLY A 164 -2.77 -0.39 -14.10
N HIS A 165 -2.25 -0.43 -12.87
CA HIS A 165 -1.77 0.77 -12.20
C HIS A 165 -0.31 1.05 -12.53
N THR A 166 0.13 2.28 -12.34
CA THR A 166 1.52 2.70 -12.55
C THR A 166 2.45 2.16 -11.48
N ASP A 167 3.64 1.67 -11.87
CA ASP A 167 4.77 1.35 -10.98
C ASP A 167 6.10 1.77 -11.62
N TYR A 168 6.61 2.93 -11.22
CA TYR A 168 7.87 3.47 -11.76
C TYR A 168 9.09 2.63 -11.35
N ALA A 169 9.07 2.05 -10.16
CA ALA A 169 10.19 1.27 -9.70
C ALA A 169 10.35 -0.02 -10.49
N ALA A 170 9.24 -0.73 -10.75
CA ALA A 170 9.24 -1.91 -11.61
C ALA A 170 9.73 -1.57 -13.03
N ALA A 171 9.30 -0.44 -13.59
CA ALA A 171 9.74 0.02 -14.91
C ALA A 171 11.25 0.25 -14.97
N LEU A 172 11.79 1.01 -14.02
CA LEU A 172 13.21 1.37 -14.00
C LEU A 172 14.11 0.17 -13.69
N GLN A 173 13.66 -0.79 -12.88
CA GLN A 173 14.38 -2.05 -12.64
C GLN A 173 14.49 -2.89 -13.92
N VAL A 174 13.41 -3.01 -14.70
CA VAL A 174 13.45 -3.72 -15.99
C VAL A 174 14.38 -3.00 -16.97
N VAL A 175 14.35 -1.68 -17.03
CA VAL A 175 15.27 -0.88 -17.85
C VAL A 175 16.73 -1.12 -17.45
N GLU A 176 17.04 -1.15 -16.16
CA GLU A 176 18.38 -1.48 -15.67
C GLU A 176 18.82 -2.86 -16.16
N HIS A 177 17.93 -3.87 -16.10
CA HIS A 177 18.22 -5.21 -16.62
C HIS A 177 18.46 -5.24 -18.13
N VAL A 178 17.70 -4.46 -18.91
CA VAL A 178 17.91 -4.34 -20.36
C VAL A 178 19.31 -3.80 -20.65
N PHE A 179 19.77 -2.81 -19.91
CA PHE A 179 21.11 -2.28 -20.06
C PHE A 179 22.21 -3.19 -19.51
N ALA A 180 21.92 -3.96 -18.44
CA ALA A 180 22.88 -4.88 -17.83
C ALA A 180 23.15 -6.12 -18.70
N ALA A 181 22.24 -6.48 -19.56
CA ALA A 181 22.42 -7.59 -20.49
C ALA A 181 23.55 -7.35 -21.53
N ASP A 182 23.97 -6.10 -21.69
CA ASP A 182 25.07 -5.72 -22.58
C ASP A 182 26.25 -5.14 -21.78
N THR A 183 27.44 -5.70 -22.02
CA THR A 183 28.69 -5.29 -21.34
C THR A 183 29.41 -4.14 -22.04
N ALA A 184 28.88 -3.64 -23.15
CA ALA A 184 29.47 -2.52 -23.88
C ALA A 184 29.52 -1.26 -23.01
N GLN A 185 30.66 -0.58 -22.97
CA GLN A 185 30.81 0.72 -22.30
C GLN A 185 30.34 1.83 -23.24
N VAL A 186 29.03 1.97 -23.34
CA VAL A 186 28.35 3.00 -24.13
C VAL A 186 27.53 3.89 -23.21
N LYS A 187 27.21 5.09 -23.66
CA LYS A 187 26.30 5.97 -22.94
C LYS A 187 24.90 5.35 -22.90
N ARG A 188 24.24 5.38 -21.76
CA ARG A 188 22.92 4.80 -21.54
C ARG A 188 21.94 5.89 -21.15
N VAL A 189 20.83 5.95 -21.87
CA VAL A 189 19.78 6.95 -21.65
C VAL A 189 18.43 6.25 -21.60
N VAL A 190 17.69 6.42 -20.50
CA VAL A 190 16.29 5.99 -20.42
C VAL A 190 15.38 7.20 -20.57
N HIS A 191 14.36 7.08 -21.41
CA HIS A 191 13.32 8.07 -21.64
C HIS A 191 12.03 7.53 -21.01
N VAL A 192 11.61 8.10 -19.86
CA VAL A 192 10.36 7.74 -19.21
C VAL A 192 9.26 8.67 -19.68
N ILE A 193 8.23 8.11 -20.31
CA ILE A 193 7.08 8.85 -20.84
C ILE A 193 5.86 8.47 -20.00
N SER A 194 5.33 9.39 -19.21
CA SER A 194 4.22 9.18 -18.28
C SER A 194 3.52 10.49 -17.95
N ASP A 195 2.35 10.42 -17.35
CA ASP A 195 1.63 11.55 -16.74
C ASP A 195 2.13 11.89 -15.32
N PHE A 196 3.05 11.08 -14.78
CA PHE A 196 3.69 11.26 -13.47
C PHE A 196 2.74 11.32 -12.29
N GLN A 197 1.80 10.38 -12.22
CA GLN A 197 0.95 10.22 -11.04
C GLN A 197 1.73 9.88 -9.78
N ALA A 198 1.27 10.44 -8.65
CA ALA A 198 1.84 10.18 -7.32
C ALA A 198 1.60 8.72 -6.86
N SER A 199 0.49 8.12 -7.29
CA SER A 199 0.11 6.74 -6.98
C SER A 199 1.09 5.69 -7.49
N GLY A 200 1.87 5.99 -8.55
CA GLY A 200 2.90 5.11 -9.12
C GLY A 200 4.20 5.05 -8.33
N MET A 201 4.33 5.89 -7.29
CA MET A 201 5.52 5.89 -6.44
C MET A 201 5.45 4.78 -5.37
N PRO A 202 6.57 4.11 -5.05
CA PRO A 202 6.59 3.11 -3.99
C PRO A 202 6.18 3.72 -2.65
N LEU A 203 5.37 3.00 -1.86
CA LEU A 203 4.85 3.48 -0.56
C LEU A 203 5.95 3.62 0.51
N SER A 204 7.04 2.85 0.38
CA SER A 204 8.19 2.87 1.30
C SER A 204 9.50 2.95 0.52
N ASP A 205 10.57 3.33 1.20
CA ASP A 205 11.92 3.26 0.62
C ASP A 205 12.27 1.78 0.36
N MET A 206 12.46 1.44 -0.92
CA MET A 206 12.79 0.07 -1.36
C MET A 206 14.27 -0.24 -1.24
N GLY A 207 15.11 0.72 -0.85
CA GLY A 207 16.56 0.57 -0.80
C GLY A 207 17.23 0.39 -2.17
N TRP A 208 16.47 0.54 -3.27
CA TRP A 208 16.95 0.50 -4.64
C TRP A 208 16.73 1.84 -5.34
N ARG A 209 17.69 2.24 -6.16
CA ARG A 209 17.63 3.43 -7.00
C ARG A 209 18.30 3.15 -8.35
N LEU A 210 17.84 3.83 -9.38
CA LEU A 210 18.46 3.76 -10.70
C LEU A 210 19.91 4.25 -10.63
N PRO A 211 20.90 3.42 -11.04
CA PRO A 211 22.32 3.81 -10.97
C PRO A 211 22.62 5.09 -11.73
N GLY A 212 23.47 5.96 -11.16
CA GLY A 212 23.85 7.24 -11.74
C GLY A 212 24.61 7.17 -13.09
N ALA A 213 25.01 5.96 -13.51
CA ALA A 213 25.58 5.72 -14.83
C ALA A 213 24.53 5.71 -15.96
N ILE A 214 23.24 5.64 -15.63
CA ILE A 214 22.12 5.71 -16.57
C ILE A 214 21.52 7.11 -16.49
N ALA A 215 21.57 7.84 -17.59
CA ALA A 215 20.93 9.15 -17.66
C ALA A 215 19.41 8.97 -17.81
N LEU A 216 18.63 9.66 -16.96
CA LEU A 216 17.18 9.60 -17.00
C LEU A 216 16.63 10.89 -17.60
N GLN A 217 15.88 10.74 -18.68
CA GLN A 217 15.11 11.81 -19.31
C GLN A 217 13.62 11.52 -19.12
N VAL A 218 12.90 12.49 -18.61
CA VAL A 218 11.47 12.40 -18.34
C VAL A 218 10.71 13.21 -19.38
N VAL A 219 9.75 12.59 -20.04
CA VAL A 219 8.80 13.22 -20.96
C VAL A 219 7.43 13.23 -20.27
N ASP A 220 7.10 14.36 -19.69
CA ASP A 220 5.84 14.59 -19.00
C ASP A 220 4.71 14.88 -20.00
N VAL A 221 3.72 13.98 -20.02
CA VAL A 221 2.55 14.06 -20.91
C VAL A 221 1.23 14.30 -20.18
N GLY A 222 1.28 14.48 -18.86
CA GLY A 222 0.12 14.70 -18.02
C GLY A 222 -0.67 15.97 -18.38
N ALA A 223 -1.95 15.98 -18.05
CA ALA A 223 -2.79 17.17 -18.23
C ALA A 223 -2.50 18.24 -17.17
N ASN A 224 -2.63 19.52 -17.55
CA ASN A 224 -2.39 20.65 -16.63
C ASN A 224 -3.54 20.88 -15.64
N ALA A 225 -4.77 20.59 -16.07
CA ALA A 225 -5.96 20.65 -15.25
C ALA A 225 -6.71 19.34 -15.42
N VAL A 226 -6.93 18.63 -14.33
CA VAL A 226 -7.61 17.34 -14.31
C VAL A 226 -8.91 17.46 -13.55
N SER A 227 -9.93 16.78 -14.05
CA SER A 227 -11.21 16.62 -13.39
C SER A 227 -11.53 15.13 -13.39
N ASN A 228 -11.64 14.53 -12.21
CA ASN A 228 -11.94 13.11 -12.07
C ASN A 228 -12.82 12.81 -10.87
N ALA A 229 -13.75 11.88 -11.07
CA ALA A 229 -14.57 11.27 -10.04
C ALA A 229 -14.74 9.78 -10.37
N SER A 230 -14.75 8.91 -9.39
CA SER A 230 -14.79 7.46 -9.60
C SER A 230 -15.70 6.75 -8.61
N VAL A 231 -16.05 5.50 -8.93
CA VAL A 231 -16.64 4.56 -7.97
C VAL A 231 -15.51 3.74 -7.36
N ASP A 232 -15.07 4.12 -6.16
CA ASP A 232 -13.86 3.53 -5.54
C ASP A 232 -14.13 2.32 -4.63
N ALA A 233 -15.40 2.02 -4.30
CA ALA A 233 -15.77 0.81 -3.58
C ALA A 233 -17.21 0.39 -3.85
N LEU A 234 -17.46 -0.93 -3.83
CA LEU A 234 -18.77 -1.53 -3.86
C LEU A 234 -18.92 -2.56 -2.74
N ALA A 235 -20.08 -2.60 -2.12
CA ALA A 235 -20.47 -3.64 -1.17
C ALA A 235 -21.87 -4.15 -1.50
N VAL A 236 -22.00 -5.45 -1.72
CA VAL A 236 -23.25 -6.09 -2.10
C VAL A 236 -23.69 -7.05 -1.00
N ARG A 237 -24.94 -6.94 -0.55
CA ARG A 237 -25.47 -7.80 0.50
C ARG A 237 -26.96 -8.08 0.27
N ALA A 238 -27.33 -9.35 0.41
CA ALA A 238 -28.73 -9.72 0.55
C ALA A 238 -29.29 -9.19 1.89
N VAL A 239 -30.50 -8.65 1.86
CA VAL A 239 -31.22 -8.13 3.04
C VAL A 239 -32.50 -8.93 3.17
N LYS A 240 -33.19 -8.81 4.31
CA LYS A 240 -34.53 -9.38 4.48
C LYS A 240 -35.48 -8.91 3.35
N ASP A 241 -36.47 -9.73 3.04
CA ASP A 241 -37.48 -9.45 2.04
C ASP A 241 -37.01 -9.59 0.58
N ASP A 242 -36.14 -10.53 0.29
CA ASP A 242 -35.66 -10.84 -1.05
C ASP A 242 -35.15 -9.61 -1.83
N VAL A 243 -34.35 -8.79 -1.14
CA VAL A 243 -33.73 -7.60 -1.70
C VAL A 243 -32.21 -7.70 -1.62
N LEU A 244 -31.55 -7.47 -2.74
CA LEU A 244 -30.11 -7.25 -2.81
C LEU A 244 -29.82 -5.75 -2.69
N ARG A 245 -29.01 -5.38 -1.70
CA ARG A 245 -28.57 -4.00 -1.50
C ARG A 245 -27.15 -3.81 -2.02
N VAL A 246 -27.01 -2.90 -2.97
CA VAL A 246 -25.73 -2.49 -3.55
C VAL A 246 -25.37 -1.11 -2.99
N ARG A 247 -24.24 -1.01 -2.30
CA ARG A 247 -23.71 0.25 -1.78
C ARG A 247 -22.44 0.60 -2.53
N ALA A 248 -22.45 1.73 -3.22
CA ALA A 248 -21.32 2.29 -3.91
C ALA A 248 -20.73 3.46 -3.12
N ARG A 249 -19.43 3.55 -3.04
CA ARG A 249 -18.74 4.75 -2.58
C ARG A 249 -18.28 5.53 -3.81
N VAL A 250 -18.86 6.72 -3.97
CA VAL A 250 -18.47 7.67 -5.02
C VAL A 250 -17.47 8.64 -4.44
N ARG A 251 -16.32 8.75 -5.05
CA ARG A 251 -15.27 9.69 -4.68
C ARG A 251 -15.11 10.74 -5.79
N ASN A 252 -15.08 11.99 -5.40
CA ASN A 252 -14.74 13.09 -6.27
C ASN A 252 -13.31 13.53 -5.96
N TRP A 253 -12.38 13.27 -6.86
CA TRP A 253 -10.98 13.64 -6.70
C TRP A 253 -10.75 15.13 -6.97
N SER A 254 -11.28 15.64 -8.08
CA SER A 254 -11.07 17.02 -8.53
C SER A 254 -12.17 17.55 -9.46
N GLY A 255 -13.27 16.79 -9.64
CA GLY A 255 -14.34 17.07 -10.59
C GLY A 255 -15.42 18.01 -10.06
N PRO A 256 -16.49 18.23 -10.84
CA PRO A 256 -17.67 18.96 -10.41
C PRO A 256 -18.37 18.24 -9.26
N GLY A 257 -19.02 19.01 -8.38
CA GLY A 257 -19.67 18.45 -7.19
C GLY A 257 -20.96 17.66 -7.47
N ALA A 258 -21.65 17.92 -8.56
CA ALA A 258 -22.90 17.26 -8.95
C ALA A 258 -22.58 16.11 -9.91
N LEU A 259 -22.91 14.89 -9.50
CA LEU A 259 -22.69 13.64 -10.25
C LEU A 259 -23.99 12.83 -10.28
N ALA A 260 -24.16 11.95 -11.26
CA ALA A 260 -25.23 10.99 -11.30
C ALA A 260 -24.68 9.56 -11.26
N ALA A 261 -25.05 8.78 -10.23
CA ALA A 261 -24.69 7.39 -10.11
C ALA A 261 -25.80 6.49 -10.64
N GLN A 262 -25.46 5.56 -11.51
CA GLN A 262 -26.38 4.63 -12.15
C GLN A 262 -26.08 3.21 -11.74
N LEU A 263 -27.08 2.47 -11.29
CA LEU A 263 -27.00 1.03 -11.13
C LEU A 263 -27.42 0.36 -12.43
N VAL A 264 -26.54 -0.44 -12.99
CA VAL A 264 -26.78 -1.24 -14.21
C VAL A 264 -26.70 -2.72 -13.83
N VAL A 265 -27.72 -3.48 -14.21
CA VAL A 265 -27.81 -4.94 -14.04
C VAL A 265 -28.20 -5.51 -15.39
N ASP A 266 -27.48 -6.55 -15.83
CA ASP A 266 -27.71 -7.21 -17.13
C ASP A 266 -27.83 -6.21 -18.30
N GLU A 267 -26.93 -5.20 -18.30
CA GLU A 267 -26.87 -4.11 -19.29
C GLU A 267 -28.07 -3.14 -19.29
N GLU A 268 -29.00 -3.26 -18.34
CA GLU A 268 -30.12 -2.34 -18.16
C GLU A 268 -29.89 -1.39 -16.98
N VAL A 269 -30.19 -0.09 -17.18
CA VAL A 269 -30.15 0.91 -16.10
C VAL A 269 -31.36 0.72 -15.21
N ILE A 270 -31.14 0.21 -14.01
CA ILE A 270 -32.21 -0.06 -13.04
C ILE A 270 -32.62 1.21 -12.29
N GLU A 271 -31.64 1.99 -11.87
CA GLU A 271 -31.88 3.20 -11.06
C GLU A 271 -30.77 4.22 -11.30
N THR A 272 -31.14 5.50 -11.33
CA THR A 272 -30.21 6.64 -11.35
C THR A 272 -30.42 7.50 -10.13
N ARG A 273 -29.35 7.90 -9.46
CA ARG A 273 -29.38 8.79 -8.29
C ARG A 273 -28.42 9.95 -8.47
N ASP A 274 -28.92 11.15 -8.26
CA ASP A 274 -28.08 12.34 -8.18
C ASP A 274 -27.31 12.35 -6.87
N VAL A 275 -26.02 12.66 -6.97
CA VAL A 275 -25.07 12.61 -5.85
C VAL A 275 -24.28 13.91 -5.83
N MET A 276 -24.26 14.56 -4.67
CA MET A 276 -23.45 15.73 -4.45
C MET A 276 -22.21 15.36 -3.64
N VAL A 277 -21.03 15.48 -4.24
CA VAL A 277 -19.73 15.19 -3.60
C VAL A 277 -18.77 16.32 -3.90
N LEU A 278 -18.32 17.01 -2.88
CA LEU A 278 -17.32 18.07 -3.04
C LEU A 278 -15.96 17.48 -3.43
N PRO A 279 -15.11 18.21 -4.18
CA PRO A 279 -13.76 17.78 -4.51
C PRO A 279 -12.97 17.35 -3.27
N GLY A 280 -12.21 16.26 -3.38
CA GLY A 280 -11.45 15.64 -2.30
C GLY A 280 -12.27 14.79 -1.31
N ASN A 281 -13.60 14.72 -1.45
CA ASN A 281 -14.48 13.97 -0.57
C ASN A 281 -15.08 12.73 -1.25
N ALA A 282 -15.69 11.87 -0.43
CA ALA A 282 -16.43 10.70 -0.89
C ALA A 282 -17.78 10.60 -0.18
N THR A 283 -18.77 10.02 -0.85
CA THR A 283 -20.08 9.72 -0.28
C THR A 283 -20.53 8.31 -0.63
N GLN A 284 -21.50 7.79 0.12
CA GLN A 284 -22.10 6.48 -0.18
C GLN A 284 -23.47 6.64 -0.82
N VAL A 285 -23.69 5.87 -1.88
CA VAL A 285 -24.97 5.72 -2.58
C VAL A 285 -25.42 4.28 -2.41
N ALA A 286 -26.69 4.07 -2.09
CA ALA A 286 -27.25 2.74 -1.92
C ALA A 286 -28.40 2.51 -2.90
N PHE A 287 -28.35 1.39 -3.59
CA PHE A 287 -29.39 0.91 -4.49
C PHE A 287 -30.01 -0.37 -3.93
N SER A 288 -31.21 -0.71 -4.40
CA SER A 288 -31.90 -1.94 -4.02
C SER A 288 -32.51 -2.58 -5.25
N VAL A 289 -32.22 -3.87 -5.46
CA VAL A 289 -32.77 -4.66 -6.55
C VAL A 289 -33.43 -5.92 -6.00
N PRO A 290 -34.45 -6.49 -6.66
CA PRO A 290 -34.96 -7.80 -6.27
C PRO A 290 -33.85 -8.83 -6.21
N LEU A 291 -33.93 -9.74 -5.25
CA LEU A 291 -32.96 -10.81 -5.07
C LEU A 291 -33.25 -11.93 -6.07
N GLU A 292 -32.33 -12.20 -6.96
CA GLU A 292 -32.36 -13.34 -7.87
C GLU A 292 -31.19 -14.27 -7.56
N ASN A 293 -31.19 -15.49 -8.11
CA ASN A 293 -30.17 -16.50 -7.82
C ASN A 293 -28.75 -16.11 -8.29
N GLY A 294 -28.65 -15.17 -9.20
CA GLY A 294 -27.37 -14.60 -9.64
C GLY A 294 -27.63 -13.23 -10.24
N ILE A 295 -26.88 -12.22 -9.81
CA ILE A 295 -26.98 -10.84 -10.29
C ILE A 295 -25.58 -10.34 -10.60
N ASN A 296 -25.40 -9.89 -11.81
CA ASN A 296 -24.16 -9.29 -12.29
C ASN A 296 -24.46 -7.86 -12.76
N GLY A 297 -23.57 -6.96 -12.43
CA GLY A 297 -23.77 -5.58 -12.84
C GLY A 297 -22.61 -4.67 -12.47
N TYR A 298 -22.84 -3.39 -12.62
CA TYR A 298 -21.90 -2.37 -12.23
C TYR A 298 -22.64 -1.10 -11.77
N VAL A 299 -21.94 -0.29 -11.00
CA VAL A 299 -22.34 1.09 -10.76
C VAL A 299 -21.48 1.99 -11.63
N ALA A 300 -22.13 2.87 -12.39
CA ALA A 300 -21.48 3.82 -13.27
C ALA A 300 -21.72 5.26 -12.83
N LEU A 301 -20.76 6.15 -13.07
CA LEU A 301 -20.99 7.60 -13.03
C LEU A 301 -21.39 8.09 -14.41
N ALA A 302 -22.46 8.86 -14.46
CA ALA A 302 -22.87 9.59 -15.66
C ALA A 302 -22.47 11.06 -15.48
N GLY A 303 -21.74 11.60 -16.44
CA GLY A 303 -21.34 13.00 -16.36
C GLY A 303 -20.07 13.34 -17.12
N GLY A 304 -19.31 12.33 -17.53
CA GLY A 304 -18.16 12.47 -18.42
C GLY A 304 -17.08 13.41 -17.89
N ASP A 305 -16.19 12.88 -17.10
CA ASP A 305 -14.92 13.55 -16.84
C ASP A 305 -13.84 13.05 -17.84
N GLY A 306 -12.58 13.42 -17.63
CA GLY A 306 -11.51 13.08 -18.57
C GLY A 306 -11.03 11.62 -18.50
N LEU A 307 -11.42 10.83 -17.48
CA LEU A 307 -11.00 9.44 -17.30
C LEU A 307 -12.20 8.49 -17.23
N GLN A 308 -12.88 8.28 -18.35
CA GLN A 308 -14.09 7.45 -18.40
C GLN A 308 -13.89 5.98 -18.00
N ARG A 309 -12.64 5.50 -17.94
CA ARG A 309 -12.32 4.11 -17.64
C ARG A 309 -12.58 3.74 -16.18
N ASP A 310 -12.53 4.67 -15.23
CA ASP A 310 -12.76 4.44 -13.80
C ASP A 310 -14.17 4.83 -13.33
N ASP A 311 -15.00 5.28 -14.26
CA ASP A 311 -16.42 5.58 -14.01
C ASP A 311 -17.24 4.35 -13.64
N ARG A 312 -16.78 3.14 -13.92
CA ARG A 312 -17.51 1.89 -13.71
C ARG A 312 -16.82 1.01 -12.69
N ARG A 313 -17.62 0.48 -11.75
CA ARG A 313 -17.16 -0.57 -10.83
C ARG A 313 -18.13 -1.73 -10.85
N PHE A 314 -17.60 -2.91 -11.12
CA PHE A 314 -18.35 -4.14 -11.31
C PHE A 314 -18.61 -4.84 -9.99
N PHE A 315 -19.71 -5.57 -9.93
CA PHE A 315 -20.01 -6.52 -8.87
C PHE A 315 -20.62 -7.79 -9.45
N ALA A 316 -20.42 -8.87 -8.74
CA ALA A 316 -21.08 -10.13 -8.99
C ALA A 316 -21.65 -10.64 -7.67
N TRP A 317 -22.85 -11.12 -7.68
CA TRP A 317 -23.49 -11.75 -6.54
C TRP A 317 -24.13 -13.06 -6.97
N LEU A 318 -23.83 -14.12 -6.27
CA LEU A 318 -24.45 -15.42 -6.46
C LEU A 318 -25.05 -15.86 -5.13
N ALA A 319 -26.27 -16.33 -5.15
CA ALA A 319 -26.89 -16.91 -3.97
C ALA A 319 -26.08 -18.14 -3.54
N LYS A 320 -25.39 -18.03 -2.41
CA LYS A 320 -24.69 -19.19 -1.84
C LYS A 320 -25.71 -20.17 -1.29
N PRO A 321 -25.64 -21.46 -1.66
CA PRO A 321 -26.47 -22.46 -1.00
C PRO A 321 -26.12 -22.46 0.49
N GLN A 322 -27.15 -22.32 1.34
CA GLN A 322 -26.93 -22.41 2.77
C GLN A 322 -26.46 -23.83 3.14
N HIS A 323 -25.32 -23.92 3.81
CA HIS A 323 -24.81 -25.19 4.30
C HIS A 323 -25.66 -25.68 5.50
N PRO A 324 -26.30 -26.84 5.41
CA PRO A 324 -27.04 -27.38 6.53
C PRO A 324 -26.05 -27.82 7.63
N ILE A 325 -26.28 -27.34 8.85
CA ILE A 325 -25.54 -27.73 10.06
C ILE A 325 -26.50 -28.42 11.01
N ALA A 326 -26.31 -29.70 11.26
CA ALA A 326 -27.09 -30.40 12.24
C ALA A 326 -26.63 -30.07 13.66
N VAL A 327 -27.57 -29.78 14.54
CA VAL A 327 -27.32 -29.46 15.95
C VAL A 327 -28.01 -30.49 16.84
N LEU A 328 -27.17 -31.28 17.54
CA LEU A 328 -27.59 -32.38 18.36
C LEU A 328 -27.11 -32.22 19.81
N ASN A 329 -27.87 -32.80 20.75
CA ASN A 329 -27.43 -32.94 22.15
C ASN A 329 -26.89 -31.68 22.80
N THR A 330 -27.48 -30.52 22.46
CA THR A 330 -27.04 -29.22 22.95
C THR A 330 -27.91 -28.72 24.09
N SER A 331 -27.30 -28.02 25.04
CA SER A 331 -27.98 -27.30 26.12
C SER A 331 -28.84 -26.16 25.62
N GLU A 332 -29.80 -25.69 26.43
CA GLU A 332 -30.64 -24.54 26.06
C GLU A 332 -29.80 -23.27 25.89
N SER A 333 -28.76 -23.08 26.72
CA SER A 333 -27.88 -21.90 26.60
C SER A 333 -27.12 -21.92 25.30
N SER A 334 -26.58 -23.06 24.86
CA SER A 334 -25.89 -23.19 23.58
C SER A 334 -26.82 -23.07 22.38
N ARG A 335 -28.06 -23.56 22.49
CA ARG A 335 -29.10 -23.30 21.46
C ARG A 335 -29.39 -21.84 21.29
N PHE A 336 -29.53 -21.12 22.39
CA PHE A 336 -29.77 -19.67 22.34
C PHE A 336 -28.60 -18.94 21.67
N MET A 337 -27.36 -19.27 22.04
CA MET A 337 -26.17 -18.65 21.47
C MET A 337 -26.00 -18.95 19.99
N LEU A 338 -26.19 -20.20 19.58
CA LEU A 338 -26.12 -20.60 18.17
C LEU A 338 -27.16 -19.86 17.32
N LYS A 339 -28.43 -19.76 17.79
CA LYS A 339 -29.47 -18.98 17.12
C LYS A 339 -29.13 -17.50 17.02
N ALA A 340 -28.53 -16.92 18.03
CA ALA A 340 -28.13 -15.51 18.05
C ALA A 340 -26.92 -15.25 17.15
N ALA A 341 -25.98 -16.18 17.10
CA ALA A 341 -24.74 -16.04 16.32
C ALA A 341 -24.91 -16.41 14.84
N VAL A 342 -25.86 -17.29 14.51
CA VAL A 342 -26.16 -17.72 13.14
C VAL A 342 -27.59 -17.29 12.82
N PRO A 343 -27.83 -16.03 12.42
CA PRO A 343 -29.15 -15.54 12.10
C PRO A 343 -29.70 -16.15 10.79
N GLU A 344 -30.99 -16.06 10.59
CA GLU A 344 -31.64 -16.44 9.32
C GLU A 344 -31.02 -15.64 8.16
N GLY A 345 -30.69 -16.31 7.07
CA GLY A 345 -30.01 -15.70 5.91
C GLY A 345 -28.48 -15.68 6.01
N ALA A 346 -27.88 -16.26 7.07
CA ALA A 346 -26.45 -16.55 7.10
C ALA A 346 -26.04 -17.63 6.08
N ASP A 347 -24.75 -17.80 5.85
CA ASP A 347 -24.18 -18.84 4.96
C ASP A 347 -24.53 -20.26 5.44
N TRP A 348 -25.02 -20.40 6.68
CA TRP A 348 -25.39 -21.66 7.31
C TRP A 348 -26.85 -21.68 7.76
N ARG A 349 -27.47 -22.85 7.64
CA ARG A 349 -28.81 -23.11 8.17
C ARG A 349 -28.73 -24.14 9.29
N LEU A 350 -29.05 -23.74 10.52
CA LEU A 350 -29.09 -24.64 11.66
C LEU A 350 -30.31 -25.59 11.58
N ILE A 351 -30.06 -26.89 11.59
CA ILE A 351 -31.08 -27.92 11.59
C ILE A 351 -31.08 -28.58 12.97
N TRP A 352 -32.15 -28.34 13.70
CA TRP A 352 -32.37 -28.94 15.04
C TRP A 352 -33.01 -30.32 14.86
N SER A 353 -32.22 -31.30 14.49
CA SER A 353 -32.67 -32.70 14.29
C SER A 353 -31.98 -33.65 15.24
N GLY A 354 -32.50 -34.88 15.34
CA GLY A 354 -31.81 -35.97 16.04
C GLY A 354 -30.89 -36.78 15.13
N GLU A 355 -30.73 -36.39 13.86
CA GLU A 355 -29.98 -37.15 12.85
C GLU A 355 -28.67 -36.47 12.48
N LEU A 356 -27.63 -37.28 12.27
CA LEU A 356 -26.33 -36.84 11.77
C LEU A 356 -26.46 -36.57 10.26
N MET A 357 -26.56 -35.32 9.88
CA MET A 357 -26.71 -34.90 8.49
C MET A 357 -25.95 -33.63 8.16
N GLY A 358 -25.72 -33.39 6.90
CA GLY A 358 -24.99 -32.20 6.42
C GLY A 358 -23.47 -32.38 6.50
N SER A 359 -22.74 -31.35 6.13
CA SER A 359 -21.28 -31.35 6.14
C SER A 359 -20.68 -31.13 7.53
N VAL A 360 -21.43 -30.50 8.43
CA VAL A 360 -21.02 -30.21 9.82
C VAL A 360 -22.10 -30.59 10.80
N VAL A 361 -21.70 -31.25 11.88
CA VAL A 361 -22.52 -31.56 13.05
C VAL A 361 -21.96 -30.82 14.26
N ILE A 362 -22.82 -30.13 15.00
CA ILE A 362 -22.50 -29.53 16.30
C ILE A 362 -23.16 -30.42 17.38
N ALA A 363 -22.37 -30.97 18.29
CA ALA A 363 -22.86 -31.73 19.43
C ALA A 363 -22.04 -31.40 20.69
N GLU A 364 -22.70 -31.29 21.84
CA GLU A 364 -22.03 -31.08 23.13
C GLU A 364 -21.75 -32.41 23.88
N ASP A 365 -22.27 -33.50 23.33
CA ASP A 365 -22.13 -34.86 23.89
C ASP A 365 -22.30 -35.93 22.80
N VAL A 366 -21.79 -37.12 23.02
CA VAL A 366 -21.85 -38.28 22.09
C VAL A 366 -22.82 -39.34 22.62
N THR A 367 -23.96 -39.47 21.96
CA THR A 367 -25.01 -40.45 22.35
C THR A 367 -24.84 -41.81 21.69
N SER A 368 -24.26 -41.86 20.48
CA SER A 368 -24.01 -43.10 19.74
C SER A 368 -22.61 -43.06 19.12
N VAL A 369 -21.67 -43.76 19.75
CA VAL A 369 -20.25 -43.76 19.32
C VAL A 369 -20.10 -44.27 17.89
N SER A 370 -20.85 -45.30 17.48
CA SER A 370 -20.77 -45.86 16.13
C SER A 370 -21.23 -44.88 15.07
N GLU A 371 -22.40 -44.28 15.26
CA GLU A 371 -22.98 -43.34 14.28
C GLU A 371 -22.10 -42.11 14.10
N PHE A 372 -21.61 -41.50 15.19
CA PHE A 372 -20.68 -40.35 15.10
C PHE A 372 -19.36 -40.75 14.45
N ALA A 373 -18.84 -41.95 14.75
CA ALA A 373 -17.58 -42.38 14.14
C ALA A 373 -17.72 -42.67 12.64
N ASP A 374 -18.83 -43.29 12.22
CA ASP A 374 -19.08 -43.56 10.81
C ASP A 374 -19.32 -42.26 10.04
N TYR A 375 -20.12 -41.33 10.60
CA TYR A 375 -20.31 -39.99 10.02
C TYR A 375 -18.98 -39.26 9.78
N VAL A 376 -18.10 -39.21 10.80
CA VAL A 376 -16.80 -38.52 10.63
C VAL A 376 -15.90 -39.30 9.68
N LYS A 377 -15.88 -40.64 9.75
CA LYS A 377 -15.04 -41.45 8.86
C LYS A 377 -15.37 -41.25 7.37
N GLU A 378 -16.64 -41.01 7.05
CA GLU A 378 -17.13 -40.77 5.70
C GLU A 378 -16.90 -39.33 5.22
N GLY A 379 -16.21 -38.50 5.98
CA GLY A 379 -15.84 -37.13 5.59
C GLY A 379 -16.62 -36.03 6.30
N GLY A 380 -17.56 -36.38 7.18
CA GLY A 380 -18.27 -35.38 7.99
C GLY A 380 -17.37 -34.66 8.99
N ALA A 381 -17.69 -33.42 9.30
CA ALA A 381 -17.00 -32.62 10.30
C ALA A 381 -17.81 -32.52 11.60
N LEU A 382 -17.20 -32.86 12.74
CA LEU A 382 -17.81 -32.76 14.05
C LEU A 382 -17.21 -31.63 14.86
N PHE A 383 -18.06 -30.66 15.24
CA PHE A 383 -17.74 -29.66 16.25
C PHE A 383 -18.28 -30.11 17.60
N LEU A 384 -17.38 -30.32 18.54
CA LEU A 384 -17.68 -30.86 19.87
C LEU A 384 -17.28 -29.89 20.97
N PRO A 385 -18.06 -28.84 21.23
CA PRO A 385 -17.89 -27.98 22.40
C PRO A 385 -18.47 -28.70 23.63
N LEU A 386 -17.60 -29.34 24.42
CA LEU A 386 -17.98 -30.23 25.49
C LEU A 386 -18.81 -29.52 26.56
N ARG A 387 -19.97 -30.08 26.92
CA ARG A 387 -20.71 -29.65 28.12
C ARG A 387 -20.09 -30.26 29.40
N ARG A 388 -20.35 -29.65 30.56
CA ARG A 388 -19.75 -30.05 31.85
C ARG A 388 -20.04 -31.51 32.22
N ASP A 389 -21.25 -31.93 31.95
CA ASP A 389 -21.80 -33.25 32.30
C ASP A 389 -21.84 -34.24 31.11
N ALA A 390 -20.98 -34.01 30.09
CA ALA A 390 -20.83 -34.92 28.97
C ALA A 390 -20.44 -36.31 29.41
N ASP A 391 -20.95 -37.35 28.74
CA ASP A 391 -20.56 -38.74 29.00
C ASP A 391 -19.12 -38.97 28.51
N ILE A 392 -18.17 -38.82 29.46
CA ILE A 392 -16.74 -38.96 29.21
C ILE A 392 -16.41 -40.34 28.61
N GLN A 393 -17.16 -41.41 28.94
CA GLN A 393 -16.90 -42.74 28.42
C GLN A 393 -17.21 -42.79 26.91
N SER A 394 -18.38 -42.36 26.50
CA SER A 394 -18.79 -42.32 25.10
C SER A 394 -17.93 -41.35 24.28
N VAL A 395 -17.66 -40.14 24.81
CA VAL A 395 -16.80 -39.15 24.16
C VAL A 395 -15.39 -39.71 23.95
N ASN A 396 -14.79 -40.38 24.96
CA ASN A 396 -13.47 -41.00 24.83
C ASN A 396 -13.44 -42.16 23.86
N ALA A 397 -14.51 -42.95 23.78
CA ALA A 397 -14.61 -44.05 22.83
C ALA A 397 -14.60 -43.55 21.36
N LEU A 398 -15.15 -42.37 21.11
CA LEU A 398 -15.05 -41.69 19.82
C LEU A 398 -13.67 -41.07 19.61
N LEU A 399 -13.22 -40.23 20.55
CA LEU A 399 -12.00 -39.43 20.44
C LEU A 399 -10.71 -40.27 20.43
N ALA A 400 -10.71 -41.45 21.01
CA ALA A 400 -9.58 -42.38 20.95
C ALA A 400 -9.19 -42.74 19.50
N ARG A 401 -10.14 -42.72 18.57
CA ARG A 401 -9.90 -42.95 17.13
C ARG A 401 -9.16 -41.76 16.46
N ALA A 402 -9.19 -40.58 17.08
CA ALA A 402 -8.49 -39.40 16.67
C ALA A 402 -7.26 -39.10 17.55
N ASN A 403 -6.83 -40.05 18.39
CA ASN A 403 -5.73 -39.93 19.33
C ASN A 403 -5.88 -38.77 20.33
N ILE A 404 -7.10 -38.45 20.70
CA ILE A 404 -7.48 -37.47 21.70
C ILE A 404 -8.13 -38.19 22.87
N ARG A 405 -7.83 -37.77 24.08
CA ARG A 405 -8.46 -38.27 25.31
C ARG A 405 -8.84 -37.12 26.21
N ILE A 406 -10.05 -37.16 26.75
CA ILE A 406 -10.50 -36.28 27.81
C ILE A 406 -10.50 -36.99 29.16
N SER A 407 -10.28 -36.26 30.21
CA SER A 407 -10.37 -36.74 31.57
C SER A 407 -11.39 -35.92 32.36
N ARG A 408 -11.20 -35.77 33.66
CA ARG A 408 -12.11 -35.02 34.53
C ARG A 408 -12.28 -33.56 34.11
N VAL A 409 -13.36 -32.95 34.60
CA VAL A 409 -13.53 -31.48 34.58
C VAL A 409 -12.60 -30.89 35.63
N GLU A 410 -11.87 -29.83 35.25
CA GLU A 410 -11.10 -29.00 36.16
C GLU A 410 -11.93 -27.77 36.53
N ASP A 411 -12.15 -27.56 37.82
CA ASP A 411 -12.79 -26.37 38.38
C ASP A 411 -11.67 -25.40 38.79
N ALA A 412 -11.17 -24.62 37.84
CA ALA A 412 -9.97 -23.80 37.99
C ALA A 412 -10.23 -22.45 38.68
N GLY A 413 -11.46 -22.18 39.09
CA GLY A 413 -11.86 -20.82 39.51
C GLY A 413 -12.00 -19.89 38.32
N TYR A 414 -10.97 -19.70 37.54
CA TYR A 414 -11.01 -19.25 36.13
C TYR A 414 -9.69 -19.57 35.43
N ALA A 415 -9.78 -19.93 34.16
CA ALA A 415 -8.65 -20.06 33.26
C ALA A 415 -8.83 -19.11 32.07
N THR A 416 -7.74 -18.66 31.48
CA THR A 416 -7.76 -17.79 30.30
C THR A 416 -7.06 -18.45 29.13
N LEU A 417 -7.39 -18.07 27.89
CA LEU A 417 -6.64 -18.53 26.72
C LEU A 417 -5.31 -17.76 26.62
N ALA A 418 -4.20 -18.44 26.97
CA ALA A 418 -2.87 -17.86 26.96
C ALA A 418 -2.16 -17.97 25.60
N TRP A 419 -2.54 -18.97 24.80
CA TRP A 419 -1.94 -19.16 23.48
C TRP A 419 -2.99 -19.66 22.48
N VAL A 420 -2.93 -19.11 21.26
CA VAL A 420 -3.74 -19.54 20.11
C VAL A 420 -2.85 -19.61 18.87
N ASP A 421 -3.10 -20.60 18.02
CA ASP A 421 -2.41 -20.74 16.73
C ASP A 421 -2.99 -19.77 15.71
N LEU A 422 -2.40 -18.58 15.60
CA LEU A 422 -2.84 -17.53 14.67
C LEU A 422 -2.63 -17.91 13.19
N GLU A 423 -1.84 -18.93 12.88
CA GLU A 423 -1.65 -19.41 11.50
C GLU A 423 -2.80 -20.34 11.07
N HIS A 424 -3.50 -20.94 12.02
CA HIS A 424 -4.65 -21.78 11.71
C HIS A 424 -5.82 -20.96 11.15
N PRO A 425 -6.57 -21.45 10.13
CA PRO A 425 -7.68 -20.70 9.50
C PRO A 425 -8.70 -20.14 10.49
N ILE A 426 -9.06 -20.86 11.55
CA ILE A 426 -10.02 -20.43 12.57
C ILE A 426 -9.59 -19.13 13.28
N PHE A 427 -8.28 -18.91 13.45
CA PHE A 427 -7.73 -17.76 14.15
C PHE A 427 -7.17 -16.68 13.23
N ARG A 428 -7.14 -16.91 11.92
CA ARG A 428 -6.60 -15.95 10.93
C ARG A 428 -7.17 -14.53 11.05
N PRO A 429 -8.49 -14.29 11.28
CA PRO A 429 -9.04 -12.96 11.45
C PRO A 429 -8.51 -12.21 12.69
N PHE A 430 -7.92 -12.94 13.63
CA PHE A 430 -7.40 -12.40 14.88
C PHE A 430 -5.89 -12.09 14.84
N ARG A 431 -5.21 -12.18 13.68
CA ARG A 431 -3.78 -11.88 13.52
C ARG A 431 -3.42 -10.43 13.83
N GLY A 432 -4.36 -9.49 13.68
CA GLY A 432 -4.14 -8.08 13.97
C GLY A 432 -3.88 -7.83 15.46
N ALA A 433 -2.88 -7.04 15.81
CA ALA A 433 -2.47 -6.74 17.20
C ALA A 433 -3.62 -6.25 18.11
N ARG A 434 -4.68 -5.69 17.53
CA ARG A 434 -5.86 -5.22 18.26
C ARG A 434 -6.80 -6.36 18.69
N PHE A 435 -6.74 -7.52 18.01
CA PHE A 435 -7.73 -8.60 18.16
C PHE A 435 -7.13 -9.90 18.68
N ASN A 436 -5.82 -10.05 18.75
CA ASN A 436 -5.12 -11.29 19.12
C ASN A 436 -5.05 -11.58 20.63
N ASP A 437 -5.52 -10.64 21.48
CA ASP A 437 -5.55 -10.81 22.93
C ASP A 437 -6.83 -11.51 23.37
N PHE A 438 -6.73 -12.79 23.79
CA PHE A 438 -7.81 -13.60 24.32
C PHE A 438 -7.85 -13.62 25.86
N SER A 439 -7.01 -12.86 26.57
CA SER A 439 -6.93 -12.84 28.04
C SER A 439 -8.22 -12.42 28.74
N SER A 440 -9.10 -11.70 28.04
CA SER A 440 -10.42 -11.32 28.54
C SER A 440 -11.45 -12.47 28.54
N VAL A 441 -11.15 -13.59 27.85
CA VAL A 441 -12.00 -14.78 27.82
C VAL A 441 -11.65 -15.66 29.02
N ARG A 442 -12.62 -15.82 29.91
CA ARG A 442 -12.46 -16.58 31.16
C ARG A 442 -13.32 -17.82 31.15
N TYR A 443 -12.73 -18.96 31.49
CA TYR A 443 -13.40 -20.24 31.65
C TYR A 443 -13.45 -20.58 33.14
N GLU A 444 -14.62 -20.87 33.66
CA GLU A 444 -14.82 -21.28 35.05
C GLU A 444 -14.45 -22.76 35.26
N ASN A 445 -14.65 -23.55 34.23
CA ASN A 445 -14.30 -24.95 34.20
C ASN A 445 -14.08 -25.45 32.77
N TYR A 446 -13.26 -26.47 32.61
CA TYR A 446 -12.96 -27.10 31.34
C TYR A 446 -12.58 -28.58 31.53
N HIS A 447 -12.69 -29.40 30.49
CA HIS A 447 -12.20 -30.76 30.50
C HIS A 447 -10.70 -30.80 30.22
N ILE A 448 -9.94 -31.57 31.01
CA ILE A 448 -8.52 -31.76 30.71
C ILE A 448 -8.43 -32.67 29.48
N ILE A 449 -7.78 -32.13 28.43
CA ILE A 449 -7.53 -32.88 27.17
C ILE A 449 -6.06 -33.27 27.10
N THR A 450 -5.81 -34.52 26.70
CA THR A 450 -4.49 -35.01 26.27
C THR A 450 -4.60 -35.40 24.80
N ALA A 451 -3.63 -35.00 23.99
CA ALA A 451 -3.59 -35.24 22.57
C ALA A 451 -2.19 -35.73 22.18
N ASP A 452 -2.13 -36.74 21.31
CA ASP A 452 -0.87 -37.20 20.73
C ASP A 452 -0.42 -36.24 19.58
N SER A 453 0.80 -36.46 19.08
CA SER A 453 1.39 -35.66 18.02
C SER A 453 0.64 -35.65 16.68
N SER A 454 -0.32 -36.58 16.50
CA SER A 454 -1.20 -36.63 15.32
C SER A 454 -2.41 -35.72 15.40
N ALA A 455 -2.73 -35.18 16.59
CA ALA A 455 -3.79 -34.22 16.80
C ALA A 455 -3.20 -32.84 16.98
N ALA A 456 -3.83 -31.83 16.37
CA ALA A 456 -3.36 -30.45 16.42
C ALA A 456 -3.95 -29.70 17.60
N VAL A 457 -3.10 -29.11 18.46
CA VAL A 457 -3.54 -28.22 19.53
C VAL A 457 -3.60 -26.81 18.98
N LEU A 458 -4.79 -26.23 18.90
CA LEU A 458 -5.04 -24.91 18.30
C LEU A 458 -5.10 -23.77 19.32
N ALA A 459 -5.38 -24.07 20.60
CA ALA A 459 -5.36 -23.11 21.70
C ALA A 459 -5.01 -23.80 23.02
N LYS A 460 -4.41 -23.05 23.94
CA LYS A 460 -4.05 -23.50 25.29
C LYS A 460 -4.50 -22.50 26.34
N TYR A 461 -4.86 -23.02 27.51
CA TYR A 461 -5.10 -22.22 28.70
C TYR A 461 -3.79 -21.71 29.32
N ASP A 462 -3.90 -20.86 30.32
CA ASP A 462 -2.76 -20.27 31.07
C ASP A 462 -1.99 -21.31 31.90
N ASP A 463 -2.59 -22.45 32.21
CA ASP A 463 -1.93 -23.62 32.78
C ASP A 463 -1.30 -24.58 31.74
N LEU A 464 -1.26 -24.16 30.47
CA LEU A 464 -0.75 -24.88 29.32
C LEU A 464 -1.58 -26.10 28.87
N MET A 465 -2.73 -26.37 29.50
CA MET A 465 -3.65 -27.43 29.05
C MET A 465 -4.30 -27.04 27.71
N PRO A 466 -4.49 -28.04 26.80
CA PRO A 466 -5.18 -27.82 25.55
C PRO A 466 -6.62 -27.35 25.75
N ALA A 467 -6.98 -26.24 25.09
CA ALA A 467 -8.32 -25.65 25.13
C ALA A 467 -9.14 -26.00 23.88
N ILE A 468 -8.49 -25.99 22.72
CA ILE A 468 -9.08 -26.35 21.42
C ILE A 468 -8.14 -27.34 20.74
N VAL A 469 -8.68 -28.50 20.33
CA VAL A 469 -7.90 -29.57 19.70
C VAL A 469 -8.63 -30.08 18.46
N GLU A 470 -7.89 -30.23 17.36
CA GLU A 470 -8.36 -30.87 16.14
C GLU A 470 -7.79 -32.27 15.99
N GLY A 471 -8.64 -33.22 15.62
CA GLY A 471 -8.26 -34.59 15.26
C GLY A 471 -8.95 -35.06 13.99
N ARG A 472 -8.52 -36.20 13.44
CA ARG A 472 -9.09 -36.77 12.22
C ARG A 472 -9.49 -38.23 12.44
N ILE A 473 -10.60 -38.63 11.81
CA ILE A 473 -11.04 -40.01 11.69
C ILE A 473 -11.40 -40.27 10.23
N GLY A 474 -10.65 -41.13 9.53
CA GLY A 474 -10.85 -41.33 8.09
C GLY A 474 -10.66 -40.02 7.29
N GLU A 475 -11.62 -39.68 6.47
CA GLU A 475 -11.62 -38.45 5.67
C GLU A 475 -12.12 -37.21 6.44
N GLY A 476 -12.82 -37.39 7.56
CA GLY A 476 -13.43 -36.34 8.34
C GLY A 476 -12.56 -35.80 9.47
N ARG A 477 -13.06 -34.77 10.12
CA ARG A 477 -12.35 -34.07 11.21
C ARG A 477 -13.23 -33.85 12.43
N ILE A 478 -12.60 -33.79 13.59
CA ILE A 478 -13.25 -33.46 14.86
C ILE A 478 -12.56 -32.28 15.47
N LEU A 479 -13.32 -31.26 15.85
CA LEU A 479 -12.84 -30.12 16.60
C LEU A 479 -13.45 -30.13 18.00
N VAL A 480 -12.62 -30.23 19.02
CA VAL A 480 -13.04 -30.31 20.42
C VAL A 480 -12.72 -28.98 21.12
N TRP A 481 -13.73 -28.38 21.77
CA TRP A 481 -13.54 -27.28 22.70
C TRP A 481 -13.72 -27.75 24.13
N ALA A 482 -12.64 -27.75 24.91
CA ALA A 482 -12.60 -28.26 26.28
C ALA A 482 -13.53 -27.53 27.25
N GLY A 483 -13.64 -26.21 27.08
CA GLY A 483 -14.47 -25.35 27.93
C GLY A 483 -15.89 -25.13 27.44
N GLY A 484 -16.30 -25.77 26.33
CA GLY A 484 -17.64 -25.63 25.77
C GLY A 484 -18.01 -24.22 25.36
N MET A 485 -19.30 -24.01 25.04
CA MET A 485 -19.85 -22.70 24.64
C MET A 485 -20.79 -22.10 25.72
N GLY A 486 -21.24 -22.89 26.68
CA GLY A 486 -22.27 -22.48 27.65
C GLY A 486 -21.88 -21.29 28.55
N PHE A 487 -22.86 -20.49 28.92
CA PHE A 487 -22.67 -19.39 29.87
C PHE A 487 -22.24 -19.83 31.27
N ASP A 488 -22.51 -21.09 31.60
CA ASP A 488 -22.13 -21.79 32.84
C ASP A 488 -20.68 -22.26 32.82
N ARG A 489 -19.98 -22.11 31.70
CA ARG A 489 -18.61 -22.55 31.52
C ARG A 489 -17.64 -21.41 31.25
N SER A 490 -18.08 -20.37 30.54
CA SER A 490 -17.21 -19.29 30.16
C SER A 490 -17.98 -17.99 29.87
N ASN A 491 -17.26 -16.89 29.85
CA ASN A 491 -17.79 -15.62 29.36
C ASN A 491 -17.57 -15.42 27.85
N LEU A 492 -17.03 -16.42 27.12
CA LEU A 492 -16.68 -16.31 25.71
C LEU A 492 -17.83 -15.74 24.87
N ALA A 493 -19.03 -16.29 25.04
CA ALA A 493 -20.22 -15.86 24.28
C ALA A 493 -20.69 -14.42 24.54
N ARG A 494 -20.17 -13.79 25.62
CA ARG A 494 -20.41 -12.36 25.95
C ARG A 494 -19.33 -11.44 25.41
N THR A 495 -18.30 -11.99 24.77
CA THR A 495 -17.20 -11.23 24.19
C THR A 495 -17.45 -10.99 22.70
N PRO A 496 -16.92 -9.88 22.13
CA PRO A 496 -17.03 -9.64 20.68
C PRO A 496 -16.26 -10.66 19.82
N ARG A 497 -15.49 -11.56 20.44
CA ARG A 497 -14.71 -12.61 19.74
C ARG A 497 -15.54 -13.84 19.41
N PHE A 498 -16.65 -14.09 20.11
CA PHE A 498 -17.42 -15.32 19.97
C PHE A 498 -17.98 -15.51 18.57
N VAL A 499 -18.69 -14.52 18.05
CA VAL A 499 -19.36 -14.64 16.75
C VAL A 499 -18.33 -14.84 15.62
N PRO A 500 -17.26 -14.02 15.50
CA PRO A 500 -16.23 -14.28 14.49
C PRO A 500 -15.57 -15.66 14.66
N LEU A 501 -15.24 -16.08 15.89
CA LEU A 501 -14.58 -17.36 16.14
C LEU A 501 -15.51 -18.54 15.76
N LEU A 502 -16.79 -18.47 16.09
CA LEU A 502 -17.78 -19.48 15.72
C LEU A 502 -17.93 -19.54 14.19
N HIS A 503 -18.06 -18.40 13.52
CA HIS A 503 -18.19 -18.34 12.07
C HIS A 503 -16.97 -18.93 11.36
N GLU A 504 -15.74 -18.59 11.78
CA GLU A 504 -14.53 -19.19 11.20
C GLU A 504 -14.43 -20.69 11.50
N THR A 505 -14.89 -21.11 12.68
CA THR A 505 -14.98 -22.55 13.02
C THR A 505 -15.92 -23.28 12.08
N LEU A 506 -17.12 -22.75 11.84
CA LEU A 506 -18.09 -23.35 10.95
C LEU A 506 -17.62 -23.35 9.49
N ARG A 507 -17.03 -22.24 9.03
CA ARG A 507 -16.45 -22.10 7.68
C ARG A 507 -15.34 -23.13 7.46
N TYR A 508 -14.43 -23.26 8.42
CA TYR A 508 -13.34 -24.23 8.35
C TYR A 508 -13.83 -25.67 8.30
N LEU A 509 -14.83 -26.00 9.14
CA LEU A 509 -15.40 -27.34 9.22
C LEU A 509 -16.27 -27.69 8.01
N SER A 510 -17.03 -26.75 7.46
CA SER A 510 -17.82 -26.97 6.24
C SER A 510 -16.96 -27.15 4.99
N GLY A 511 -15.66 -26.88 5.09
CA GLY A 511 -14.76 -26.89 3.94
C GLY A 511 -15.02 -25.71 3.00
N ASP A 512 -15.83 -24.75 3.44
CA ASP A 512 -16.16 -23.55 2.68
C ASP A 512 -14.92 -22.66 2.66
N ARG A 513 -14.21 -22.68 1.54
CA ARG A 513 -13.15 -21.69 1.30
C ARG A 513 -13.82 -20.36 1.04
N GLU A 514 -13.38 -19.32 1.73
CA GLU A 514 -13.76 -17.96 1.38
C GLU A 514 -13.31 -17.73 -0.06
N ILE A 515 -14.27 -17.80 -0.96
CA ILE A 515 -14.01 -17.49 -2.37
C ILE A 515 -13.97 -15.98 -2.43
N GLU A 516 -12.81 -15.45 -2.74
CA GLU A 516 -12.67 -14.05 -3.07
C GLU A 516 -13.55 -13.77 -4.27
N THR A 517 -14.46 -12.83 -4.14
CA THR A 517 -15.42 -12.47 -5.19
C THR A 517 -15.14 -11.07 -5.77
N ASP A 518 -14.17 -10.36 -5.24
CA ASP A 518 -13.73 -9.05 -5.71
C ASP A 518 -12.21 -9.06 -5.90
N TYR A 519 -11.79 -9.01 -7.15
CA TYR A 519 -10.39 -9.01 -7.59
C TYR A 519 -10.05 -7.67 -8.24
N GLN A 520 -8.76 -7.39 -8.31
CA GLN A 520 -8.24 -6.27 -9.09
C GLN A 520 -7.60 -6.77 -10.38
N VAL A 521 -7.53 -5.90 -11.37
CA VAL A 521 -6.73 -6.15 -12.56
C VAL A 521 -5.28 -6.41 -12.15
N GLY A 522 -4.71 -7.50 -12.66
CA GLY A 522 -3.40 -8.00 -12.30
C GLY A 522 -3.39 -9.10 -11.23
N ASP A 523 -4.49 -9.29 -10.50
CA ASP A 523 -4.62 -10.45 -9.63
C ASP A 523 -4.68 -11.73 -10.44
N ALA A 524 -4.24 -12.82 -9.80
CA ALA A 524 -4.15 -14.13 -10.43
C ALA A 524 -4.94 -15.17 -9.64
N ILE A 525 -5.61 -16.07 -10.35
CA ILE A 525 -6.15 -17.31 -9.79
C ILE A 525 -5.22 -18.48 -10.13
N SER A 526 -5.01 -19.39 -9.14
CA SER A 526 -4.17 -20.56 -9.35
C SER A 526 -4.84 -21.60 -10.26
N ALA A 527 -4.04 -22.38 -10.99
CA ALA A 527 -4.55 -23.42 -11.88
C ALA A 527 -5.30 -24.54 -11.12
N SER A 528 -5.02 -24.76 -9.83
CA SER A 528 -5.76 -25.72 -8.99
C SER A 528 -7.22 -25.29 -8.76
N ASP A 529 -7.47 -23.98 -8.83
CA ASP A 529 -8.80 -23.39 -8.69
C ASP A 529 -9.41 -23.04 -10.07
N ALA A 530 -8.59 -23.06 -11.12
CA ALA A 530 -9.02 -22.81 -12.48
C ALA A 530 -9.61 -24.06 -13.11
N VAL A 531 -10.91 -24.11 -13.20
CA VAL A 531 -11.62 -24.97 -14.12
C VAL A 531 -11.13 -24.63 -15.56
N GLU A 532 -11.17 -25.59 -16.48
CA GLU A 532 -10.65 -25.52 -17.85
C GLU A 532 -11.06 -24.26 -18.64
N ARG A 533 -12.09 -23.53 -18.20
CA ARG A 533 -12.59 -22.34 -18.88
C ARG A 533 -13.01 -21.25 -17.89
N VAL A 534 -12.34 -20.09 -17.99
CA VAL A 534 -12.78 -18.84 -17.35
C VAL A 534 -13.49 -18.02 -18.42
N MET A 535 -14.76 -17.69 -18.18
CA MET A 535 -15.54 -16.78 -19.02
C MET A 535 -15.47 -15.38 -18.41
N GLY A 536 -15.25 -14.38 -19.24
CA GLY A 536 -15.15 -12.96 -18.87
C GLY A 536 -15.21 -12.07 -20.10
N PRO A 537 -15.02 -10.77 -19.97
CA PRO A 537 -14.95 -9.85 -21.10
C PRO A 537 -13.91 -10.28 -22.13
N GLU A 538 -14.07 -9.85 -23.38
CA GLU A 538 -13.16 -10.19 -24.48
C GLU A 538 -11.73 -9.68 -24.17
N GLY A 539 -10.71 -10.52 -24.38
CA GLY A 539 -9.31 -10.20 -24.01
C GLY A 539 -8.99 -10.23 -22.52
N SER A 540 -9.85 -10.83 -21.71
CA SER A 540 -9.96 -10.63 -20.27
C SER A 540 -8.91 -11.32 -19.41
N ASN A 541 -8.20 -12.32 -19.89
CA ASN A 541 -7.19 -13.02 -19.09
C ASN A 541 -6.00 -13.48 -19.91
N SER A 542 -4.84 -13.51 -19.30
CA SER A 542 -3.63 -14.13 -19.82
C SER A 542 -3.21 -15.30 -18.92
N VAL A 543 -2.55 -16.28 -19.53
CA VAL A 543 -2.00 -17.43 -18.80
C VAL A 543 -0.51 -17.20 -18.59
N VAL A 544 -0.06 -17.20 -17.35
CA VAL A 544 1.36 -17.10 -16.98
C VAL A 544 1.71 -18.30 -16.10
N GLY A 545 2.41 -19.28 -16.66
CA GLY A 545 2.66 -20.56 -15.98
C GLY A 545 1.34 -21.27 -15.68
N ASP A 546 1.12 -21.59 -14.40
CA ASP A 546 -0.09 -22.24 -13.90
C ASP A 546 -1.14 -21.22 -13.36
N ALA A 547 -0.95 -19.93 -13.57
CA ALA A 547 -1.87 -18.90 -13.10
C ALA A 547 -2.57 -18.19 -14.26
N ARG A 548 -3.82 -17.77 -14.03
CA ARG A 548 -4.56 -16.88 -14.93
C ARG A 548 -4.63 -15.50 -14.30
N ILE A 549 -4.16 -14.50 -15.05
CA ILE A 549 -4.12 -13.10 -14.62
C ILE A 549 -5.26 -12.34 -15.28
N PHE A 550 -6.06 -11.64 -14.49
CA PHE A 550 -7.11 -10.76 -14.97
C PHE A 550 -6.53 -9.49 -15.58
N GLN A 551 -6.88 -9.19 -16.83
CA GLN A 551 -6.35 -8.02 -17.55
C GLN A 551 -7.37 -6.91 -17.77
N VAL A 552 -8.65 -7.21 -17.71
CA VAL A 552 -9.76 -6.29 -18.02
C VAL A 552 -10.77 -6.32 -16.89
N PRO A 553 -11.31 -5.17 -16.45
CA PRO A 553 -12.41 -5.13 -15.49
C PRO A 553 -13.67 -5.77 -16.05
N GLY A 554 -14.45 -6.37 -15.17
CA GLY A 554 -15.72 -7.00 -15.55
C GLY A 554 -16.12 -8.12 -14.61
N VAL A 555 -17.13 -8.88 -15.01
CA VAL A 555 -17.57 -10.06 -14.28
C VAL A 555 -17.01 -11.30 -14.93
N TYR A 556 -16.46 -12.18 -14.11
CA TYR A 556 -15.83 -13.43 -14.51
C TYR A 556 -16.53 -14.61 -13.88
N GLN A 557 -16.60 -15.70 -14.63
CA GLN A 557 -17.20 -16.96 -14.18
C GLN A 557 -16.29 -18.14 -14.49
N TRP A 558 -16.10 -19.03 -13.51
CA TRP A 558 -15.43 -20.32 -13.68
C TRP A 558 -16.09 -21.37 -12.78
N GLY A 559 -16.52 -22.49 -13.36
CA GLY A 559 -17.35 -23.48 -12.69
C GLY A 559 -18.65 -22.86 -12.17
N MET A 560 -18.88 -22.96 -10.85
CA MET A 560 -20.00 -22.33 -10.15
C MET A 560 -19.60 -21.00 -9.46
N GLN A 561 -18.40 -20.54 -9.67
CA GLN A 561 -17.89 -19.30 -9.05
C GLN A 561 -18.12 -18.12 -9.98
N VAL A 562 -18.47 -16.99 -9.40
CA VAL A 562 -18.58 -15.70 -10.08
C VAL A 562 -17.84 -14.66 -9.27
N ALA A 563 -17.06 -13.84 -9.94
CA ALA A 563 -16.32 -12.77 -9.30
C ALA A 563 -16.35 -11.49 -10.14
N SER A 564 -16.22 -10.36 -9.49
CA SER A 564 -15.95 -9.08 -10.11
C SER A 564 -14.47 -8.79 -10.14
N VAL A 565 -13.99 -8.23 -11.24
CA VAL A 565 -12.63 -7.70 -11.38
C VAL A 565 -12.75 -6.22 -11.64
N ASN A 566 -12.00 -5.42 -10.89
CA ASN A 566 -12.05 -3.97 -10.98
C ASN A 566 -10.66 -3.38 -11.16
N ALA A 567 -10.58 -2.18 -11.72
CA ALA A 567 -9.35 -1.42 -11.76
C ALA A 567 -8.94 -0.97 -10.33
N ALA A 568 -7.65 -0.75 -10.11
CA ALA A 568 -7.15 -0.25 -8.84
C ALA A 568 -7.61 1.21 -8.63
N ASP A 569 -8.28 1.48 -7.53
CA ASP A 569 -8.84 2.80 -7.19
C ASP A 569 -7.79 3.90 -7.04
N ARG A 570 -6.53 3.54 -6.77
CA ARG A 570 -5.41 4.50 -6.71
C ARG A 570 -5.09 5.18 -8.03
N GLU A 571 -5.46 4.60 -9.17
CA GLU A 571 -5.27 5.19 -10.51
C GLU A 571 -6.26 6.30 -10.83
N SER A 572 -7.34 6.40 -10.06
CA SER A 572 -8.31 7.49 -10.17
C SER A 572 -7.83 8.79 -9.51
N ASP A 573 -6.82 8.73 -8.63
CA ASP A 573 -6.18 9.92 -8.06
C ASP A 573 -5.12 10.45 -9.03
N LEU A 574 -5.49 11.43 -9.83
CA LEU A 574 -4.61 12.05 -10.82
C LEU A 574 -3.64 13.08 -10.22
N ALA A 575 -3.43 13.08 -8.89
CA ALA A 575 -2.41 13.90 -8.24
C ALA A 575 -1.02 13.51 -8.74
N ARG A 576 -0.19 14.52 -9.04
CA ARG A 576 1.10 14.33 -9.70
C ARG A 576 2.26 14.52 -8.73
N ILE A 577 3.33 13.77 -8.95
CA ILE A 577 4.59 13.94 -8.22
C ILE A 577 5.38 15.12 -8.78
N THR A 578 6.19 15.70 -7.92
CA THR A 578 7.16 16.71 -8.35
C THR A 578 8.42 16.04 -8.91
N PRO A 579 9.13 16.71 -9.86
CA PRO A 579 10.41 16.22 -10.36
C PRO A 579 11.42 15.89 -9.25
N ALA A 580 11.46 16.71 -8.21
CA ALA A 580 12.37 16.53 -7.08
C ALA A 580 12.04 15.27 -6.25
N GLU A 581 10.77 14.97 -6.05
CA GLU A 581 10.35 13.75 -5.34
C GLU A 581 10.70 12.50 -6.13
N PHE A 582 10.50 12.52 -7.46
CA PHE A 582 10.87 11.41 -8.33
C PHE A 582 12.39 11.14 -8.26
N GLU A 583 13.21 12.20 -8.38
CA GLU A 583 14.66 12.11 -8.29
C GLU A 583 15.13 11.54 -6.95
N ILE A 584 14.67 12.13 -5.84
CA ILE A 584 15.11 11.75 -4.49
C ILE A 584 14.80 10.27 -4.18
N ARG A 585 13.68 9.76 -4.66
CA ARG A 585 13.20 8.43 -4.29
C ARG A 585 13.67 7.31 -5.21
N LEU A 586 13.88 7.59 -6.49
CA LEU A 586 14.11 6.57 -7.50
C LEU A 586 15.47 6.66 -8.21
N CYS A 587 16.22 7.75 -8.08
CA CYS A 587 17.43 7.97 -8.88
C CYS A 587 18.62 8.38 -8.03
N ASP A 588 19.84 7.92 -8.43
CA ASP A 588 21.12 8.37 -7.86
C ASP A 588 21.73 9.52 -8.66
N ALA A 589 21.16 9.84 -9.82
CA ALA A 589 21.59 10.95 -10.67
C ALA A 589 20.47 11.98 -10.86
N PRO A 590 20.80 13.24 -11.15
CA PRO A 590 19.80 14.26 -11.44
C PRO A 590 18.97 13.90 -12.67
N VAL A 591 17.66 14.15 -12.58
CA VAL A 591 16.66 13.81 -13.59
C VAL A 591 16.36 15.03 -14.45
N LEU A 592 16.37 14.86 -15.77
CA LEU A 592 16.00 15.91 -16.71
C LEU A 592 14.50 15.84 -17.02
N PHE A 593 13.76 16.80 -16.51
CA PHE A 593 12.32 16.92 -16.77
C PHE A 593 12.04 17.80 -17.98
N GLN A 594 11.31 17.27 -18.94
CA GLN A 594 10.80 18.01 -20.08
C GLN A 594 9.27 18.06 -20.01
N ARG A 595 8.73 19.26 -20.10
CA ARG A 595 7.30 19.51 -20.18
C ARG A 595 6.92 19.77 -21.64
N ASP A 596 5.75 19.31 -22.06
CA ASP A 596 5.19 19.49 -23.42
C ASP A 596 5.79 18.60 -24.53
N GLY A 597 6.40 17.46 -24.19
CA GLY A 597 6.69 16.39 -25.16
C GLY A 597 7.72 16.70 -26.25
N LYS A 598 8.50 17.79 -26.11
CA LYS A 598 9.57 18.10 -27.07
C LYS A 598 10.93 17.73 -26.47
N PRO A 599 11.62 16.70 -26.99
CA PRO A 599 12.98 16.41 -26.59
C PRO A 599 13.89 17.59 -26.99
N SER A 600 14.69 18.10 -26.05
CA SER A 600 15.73 19.06 -26.42
C SER A 600 16.99 18.29 -26.76
N ALA A 601 17.61 18.65 -27.90
CA ALA A 601 18.86 18.08 -28.36
C ALA A 601 20.05 18.39 -27.42
N ASP A 602 19.93 19.38 -26.56
CA ASP A 602 20.96 19.79 -25.61
C ASP A 602 20.62 19.31 -24.18
N LEU A 603 21.16 18.17 -23.81
CA LEU A 603 21.09 17.61 -22.47
C LEU A 603 22.04 18.37 -21.55
N SER A 604 21.54 19.33 -20.76
CA SER A 604 22.32 19.98 -19.71
C SER A 604 21.86 19.51 -18.33
N ILE A 605 22.81 19.00 -17.54
CA ILE A 605 22.59 18.73 -16.13
C ILE A 605 22.91 19.99 -15.33
N VAL A 606 21.98 20.40 -14.49
CA VAL A 606 22.18 21.49 -13.56
C VAL A 606 22.78 20.97 -12.27
N TYR A 607 24.10 21.14 -12.09
CA TYR A 607 24.78 20.82 -10.85
C TYR A 607 24.62 21.95 -9.84
N GLU A 608 23.87 21.72 -8.77
CA GLU A 608 23.73 22.65 -7.67
C GLU A 608 24.82 22.47 -6.63
N TYR A 609 25.53 23.54 -6.30
CA TYR A 609 26.58 23.54 -5.27
C TYR A 609 26.05 23.85 -3.86
N GLY A 610 24.76 24.07 -3.67
CA GLY A 610 24.15 24.54 -2.42
C GLY A 610 24.52 23.67 -1.20
N ARG A 611 24.47 22.34 -1.33
CA ARG A 611 24.82 21.39 -0.23
C ARG A 611 26.29 21.50 0.18
N TRP A 612 27.20 21.70 -0.75
CA TRP A 612 28.63 21.85 -0.47
C TRP A 612 28.94 23.18 0.20
N ILE A 613 28.25 24.24 -0.23
CA ILE A 613 28.36 25.58 0.36
C ILE A 613 27.79 25.57 1.78
N LEU A 614 26.72 24.84 2.06
CA LEU A 614 26.19 24.65 3.42
C LEU A 614 27.18 23.92 4.34
N GLY A 615 27.84 22.86 3.84
CA GLY A 615 28.91 22.18 4.57
C GLY A 615 30.08 23.10 4.87
N PHE A 616 30.51 23.90 3.89
CA PHE A 616 31.56 24.90 4.06
C PHE A 616 31.19 26.02 5.04
N LEU A 617 29.95 26.49 5.00
CA LEU A 617 29.40 27.47 5.94
C LEU A 617 29.45 26.94 7.38
N LEU A 618 29.04 25.69 7.59
CA LEU A 618 29.11 25.06 8.92
C LEU A 618 30.54 24.98 9.44
N ALA A 619 31.49 24.59 8.59
CA ALA A 619 32.92 24.56 8.94
C ALA A 619 33.45 25.96 9.31
N LEU A 620 33.09 26.99 8.55
CA LEU A 620 33.46 28.39 8.85
C LEU A 620 32.89 28.87 10.18
N LEU A 621 31.65 28.54 10.51
CA LEU A 621 31.02 28.89 11.79
C LEU A 621 31.72 28.21 12.96
N LEU A 622 32.12 26.95 12.83
CA LEU A 622 32.88 26.26 13.85
C LEU A 622 34.27 26.91 14.06
N ILE A 623 34.97 27.21 12.97
CA ILE A 623 36.27 27.90 13.03
C ILE A 623 36.14 29.27 13.69
N GLU A 624 35.12 30.07 13.32
CA GLU A 624 34.85 31.38 13.92
C GLU A 624 34.59 31.24 15.42
N HIS A 625 33.75 30.28 15.82
CA HIS A 625 33.41 30.04 17.22
C HIS A 625 34.64 29.67 18.07
N PHE A 626 35.44 28.69 17.61
CA PHE A 626 36.65 28.27 18.32
C PHE A 626 37.69 29.38 18.35
N TYR A 627 37.86 30.13 17.27
CA TYR A 627 38.83 31.24 17.24
C TYR A 627 38.39 32.38 18.18
N ALA A 628 37.09 32.72 18.21
CA ALA A 628 36.54 33.69 19.15
C ALA A 628 36.75 33.28 20.60
N ALA A 629 36.49 32.00 20.94
CA ALA A 629 36.71 31.44 22.27
C ALA A 629 38.21 31.47 22.66
N TYR A 630 39.09 31.12 21.73
CA TYR A 630 40.54 31.20 21.95
C TYR A 630 41.02 32.62 22.28
N LEU A 631 40.55 33.62 21.55
CA LEU A 631 40.89 35.02 21.79
C LEU A 631 40.37 35.52 23.14
N SER A 632 39.11 35.18 23.49
CA SER A 632 38.52 35.51 24.80
C SER A 632 39.31 34.87 25.97
N ALA A 633 39.71 33.61 25.84
CA ALA A 633 40.54 32.94 26.86
C ALA A 633 41.95 33.53 27.03
N ARG A 634 42.48 34.15 25.99
CA ARG A 634 43.78 34.84 26.01
C ARG A 634 43.67 36.22 26.67
N GLU A 635 42.58 36.96 26.43
CA GLU A 635 42.33 38.29 27.03
C GLU A 635 42.11 38.17 28.57
N VAL A 636 41.58 37.08 29.08
CA VAL A 636 41.37 36.82 30.51
C VAL A 636 42.71 36.47 31.24
N ARG A 637 43.77 36.06 30.50
CA ARG A 637 45.08 35.69 31.07
C ARG A 637 46.11 36.83 31.04
N THR A 638 45.84 37.91 30.35
CA THR A 638 46.65 39.14 30.32
C THR A 638 45.98 40.24 31.15
#